data_386c32b69c4d1c16f4c7f44ce56a5200
#
_entry.id   386c32b69c4d1c16f4c7f44ce56a5200
#
_cell.length_a   1.000
_cell.length_b   1.000
_cell.length_c   1.000
_cell.angle_alpha   90.00
_cell.angle_beta   90.00
_cell.angle_gamma   90.00
#
_symmetry.space_group_name_H-M   'P 1'
#
loop_
_entity.id
_entity.type
_entity.pdbx_description
1 polymer ?
#
loop_
_entity_poly.entity_id
_entity_poly.type
_entity_poly.pdbx_seq_one_letter_code
_entity_poly.pdbx_strand_id
1 'polypeptide(L)'
;MALDVLTDLTKVRNIGIMAHIDAGKTTVTERILFYTGINYKIGETHDGASTMDWMEQEQERGITITSAATTCFWKNNQINIIDTPGHVDFTVEVERSLRVLDGAVAVFDGKEGVEPQSETVWRQADKYNVPRICYINKMDKLGADFDFSVQTIRDRLHATPIVLNFPIGAENEFSGLVDVLEMRAIRFPEKDADGKETRGSVVEYEEIPSELVAKAEELRGQLVETVAEADDTLMEKYLEGEELSVAELKAGIRKLTVAGEAFPVLAGSAFKNKGIQPVLDAVLDYLPSPLDVPDVEGHAVGNEEEVLTRPADEKAPFAALASKVATHPFYGKLVYVRVYSGKVSQGDMVLNATKGKKERIGKLFQMHSNKENPVEEAHAGHIYALIGLKDVTTGDTLCAQDSPIILESMTFPDPVIHVAIEPKTKGDQEKLSVAIQKLSEEDPTFTVSLDDETGQTVIGGMGELHLDVFVDRMRREFKVEANVGAPQVAYRETIRKKVDKVEYTHKKQTGGSGQFAKVQMSFEPLVVDEAAETAEGEKAHYEFANAVTGGRVPREYIPSVDAGVQDAMLTGVLAGYPMVDIKATLIDGAYHEVDSSEMAFKIAGSMAFKEGAKKASPVLLEPVMAVEVRTPEEYMGDVIGDLNSRRGMIASMEDAVGVKVIRANVPLSEMFGYVGDLRSKTQGRAVYSMTFDSYAEVPKNVADEIIAKVRGA
;
A
#
# COMPACT_ATOMS: atom_id res chain seq x y z
N MET A 1 -21.87 -20.03 -16.87
CA MET A 1 -22.51 -20.59 -15.67
C MET A 1 -22.36 -19.56 -14.58
N ALA A 2 -23.42 -19.18 -13.88
CA ALA A 2 -23.27 -18.40 -12.66
C ALA A 2 -22.45 -19.26 -11.69
N LEU A 3 -21.37 -18.70 -11.18
CA LEU A 3 -20.57 -19.35 -10.13
C LEU A 3 -21.42 -19.26 -8.86
N ASP A 4 -21.83 -20.40 -8.30
CA ASP A 4 -22.55 -20.41 -7.02
C ASP A 4 -21.59 -19.88 -5.95
N VAL A 5 -21.94 -18.79 -5.31
CA VAL A 5 -21.19 -18.22 -4.18
C VAL A 5 -21.30 -19.16 -2.99
N LEU A 6 -20.17 -19.57 -2.42
CA LEU A 6 -20.17 -20.42 -1.23
C LEU A 6 -20.60 -19.59 -0.01
N THR A 7 -21.67 -20.03 0.65
CA THR A 7 -22.15 -19.44 1.92
C THR A 7 -21.42 -20.02 3.14
N ASP A 8 -20.79 -21.18 2.98
CA ASP A 8 -19.92 -21.76 4.02
C ASP A 8 -18.58 -21.04 4.08
N LEU A 9 -18.47 -20.03 4.93
CA LEU A 9 -17.31 -19.17 5.03
C LEU A 9 -16.03 -19.90 5.49
N THR A 10 -16.12 -21.09 6.09
CA THR A 10 -14.95 -21.90 6.41
C THR A 10 -14.18 -22.32 5.15
N LYS A 11 -14.87 -22.38 4.01
CA LYS A 11 -14.33 -22.74 2.71
C LYS A 11 -13.98 -21.55 1.82
N VAL A 12 -13.98 -20.36 2.35
CA VAL A 12 -13.66 -19.13 1.61
C VAL A 12 -12.26 -18.66 2.02
N ARG A 13 -11.48 -18.19 1.05
CA ARG A 13 -10.20 -17.53 1.27
C ARG A 13 -10.16 -16.23 0.46
N ASN A 14 -9.86 -15.12 1.12
CA ASN A 14 -9.64 -13.83 0.47
C ASN A 14 -8.16 -13.52 0.56
N ILE A 15 -7.44 -13.69 -0.55
CA ILE A 15 -5.99 -13.61 -0.55
C ILE A 15 -5.48 -12.54 -1.51
N GLY A 16 -4.35 -11.93 -1.14
CA GLY A 16 -3.54 -11.11 -2.02
C GLY A 16 -2.32 -11.86 -2.52
N ILE A 17 -1.87 -11.53 -3.72
CA ILE A 17 -0.56 -11.96 -4.19
C ILE A 17 0.34 -10.75 -4.24
N MET A 18 1.34 -10.74 -3.38
CA MET A 18 2.28 -9.65 -3.19
C MET A 18 3.69 -10.09 -3.60
N ALA A 19 4.40 -9.25 -4.30
CA ALA A 19 5.72 -9.57 -4.83
C ALA A 19 6.48 -8.30 -5.19
N HIS A 20 7.81 -8.40 -5.17
CA HIS A 20 8.67 -7.45 -5.86
C HIS A 20 8.44 -7.49 -7.39
N ILE A 21 8.81 -6.39 -8.08
CA ILE A 21 8.81 -6.34 -9.55
C ILE A 21 9.65 -7.51 -10.09
N ASP A 22 9.16 -8.15 -11.13
CA ASP A 22 9.81 -9.30 -11.77
C ASP A 22 9.97 -10.56 -10.91
N ALA A 23 9.47 -10.64 -9.67
CA ALA A 23 9.49 -11.90 -8.90
C ALA A 23 8.58 -13.00 -9.51
N GLY A 24 7.75 -12.63 -10.49
CA GLY A 24 6.87 -13.53 -11.21
C GLY A 24 5.45 -13.60 -10.66
N LYS A 25 4.99 -12.53 -10.02
CA LYS A 25 3.64 -12.39 -9.46
C LYS A 25 2.55 -12.77 -10.48
N THR A 26 2.50 -12.07 -11.60
CA THR A 26 1.50 -12.32 -12.66
C THR A 26 1.58 -13.73 -13.20
N THR A 27 2.79 -14.29 -13.36
CA THR A 27 2.98 -15.68 -13.79
C THR A 27 2.38 -16.66 -12.77
N VAL A 28 2.59 -16.43 -11.47
CA VAL A 28 1.99 -17.25 -10.40
C VAL A 28 0.47 -17.18 -10.45
N THR A 29 -0.09 -15.98 -10.56
CA THR A 29 -1.55 -15.77 -10.64
C THR A 29 -2.14 -16.47 -11.86
N GLU A 30 -1.55 -16.33 -13.04
CA GLU A 30 -2.00 -16.99 -14.27
C GLU A 30 -1.95 -18.53 -14.15
N ARG A 31 -0.94 -19.09 -13.48
CA ARG A 31 -0.88 -20.54 -13.21
C ARG A 31 -1.95 -21.00 -12.21
N ILE A 32 -2.23 -20.20 -11.19
CA ILE A 32 -3.36 -20.48 -10.28
C ILE A 32 -4.67 -20.52 -11.07
N LEU A 33 -4.92 -19.54 -11.93
CA LEU A 33 -6.14 -19.50 -12.76
C LEU A 33 -6.23 -20.68 -13.75
N PHE A 34 -5.11 -21.12 -14.27
CA PHE A 34 -5.04 -22.27 -15.13
C PHE A 34 -5.36 -23.57 -14.39
N TYR A 35 -4.72 -23.85 -13.25
CA TYR A 35 -4.96 -25.08 -12.49
C TYR A 35 -6.33 -25.14 -11.82
N THR A 36 -6.94 -24.01 -11.54
CA THR A 36 -8.32 -23.93 -11.05
C THR A 36 -9.37 -23.99 -12.15
N GLY A 37 -8.93 -24.09 -13.43
CA GLY A 37 -9.83 -24.27 -14.58
C GLY A 37 -10.55 -22.99 -15.03
N ILE A 38 -10.16 -21.83 -14.51
CA ILE A 38 -10.71 -20.53 -14.92
C ILE A 38 -10.19 -20.15 -16.31
N ASN A 39 -8.89 -20.35 -16.56
CA ASN A 39 -8.26 -20.13 -17.85
C ASN A 39 -8.01 -21.45 -18.55
N TYR A 40 -8.40 -21.53 -19.82
CA TYR A 40 -8.16 -22.72 -20.67
C TYR A 40 -6.76 -22.70 -21.31
N LYS A 41 -6.11 -21.55 -21.34
CA LYS A 41 -4.75 -21.36 -21.86
C LYS A 41 -3.90 -20.70 -20.78
N ILE A 42 -2.65 -21.06 -20.74
CA ILE A 42 -1.65 -20.40 -19.93
C ILE A 42 -1.35 -19.04 -20.58
N GLY A 43 -1.65 -17.94 -19.88
CA GLY A 43 -1.26 -16.59 -20.26
C GLY A 43 0.23 -16.39 -19.99
N GLU A 44 0.99 -15.91 -20.98
CA GLU A 44 2.37 -15.50 -20.79
C GLU A 44 2.43 -13.96 -20.75
N THR A 45 3.08 -13.42 -19.75
CA THR A 45 3.23 -11.96 -19.56
C THR A 45 3.97 -11.29 -20.70
N HIS A 46 5.01 -11.98 -21.23
CA HIS A 46 5.83 -11.48 -22.34
C HIS A 46 5.07 -11.40 -23.68
N ASP A 47 3.99 -12.15 -23.82
CA ASP A 47 3.17 -12.17 -25.05
C ASP A 47 1.95 -11.25 -24.94
N GLY A 48 1.80 -10.49 -23.84
CA GLY A 48 0.64 -9.62 -23.58
C GLY A 48 -0.67 -10.39 -23.42
N ALA A 49 -0.61 -11.68 -23.07
CA ALA A 49 -1.76 -12.57 -22.98
C ALA A 49 -2.22 -12.81 -21.53
N SER A 50 -1.78 -12.00 -20.57
CA SER A 50 -2.19 -12.09 -19.17
C SER A 50 -3.65 -11.71 -19.00
N THR A 51 -4.38 -12.48 -18.21
CA THR A 51 -5.79 -12.21 -17.88
C THR A 51 -5.91 -11.13 -16.81
N MET A 52 -4.95 -11.07 -15.87
CA MET A 52 -5.00 -10.13 -14.75
C MET A 52 -4.48 -8.74 -15.12
N ASP A 53 -3.40 -8.65 -15.90
CA ASP A 53 -2.90 -7.39 -16.44
C ASP A 53 -3.68 -7.03 -17.71
N TRP A 54 -4.88 -6.50 -17.54
CA TRP A 54 -5.82 -6.25 -18.64
C TRP A 54 -5.65 -4.88 -19.30
N MET A 55 -4.96 -3.94 -18.64
CA MET A 55 -4.68 -2.63 -19.23
C MET A 55 -3.56 -2.74 -20.27
N GLU A 56 -3.72 -2.03 -21.39
CA GLU A 56 -2.67 -1.97 -22.41
C GLU A 56 -1.32 -1.52 -21.85
N GLN A 57 -1.33 -0.58 -20.91
CA GLN A 57 -0.12 -0.08 -20.24
C GLN A 57 0.56 -1.13 -19.35
N GLU A 58 -0.20 -1.98 -18.67
CA GLU A 58 0.33 -3.10 -17.89
C GLU A 58 1.05 -4.10 -18.80
N GLN A 59 0.42 -4.41 -19.94
CA GLN A 59 0.98 -5.32 -20.94
C GLN A 59 2.21 -4.74 -21.64
N GLU A 60 2.18 -3.47 -22.01
CA GLU A 60 3.31 -2.78 -22.66
C GLU A 60 4.52 -2.63 -21.74
N ARG A 61 4.29 -2.37 -20.44
CA ARG A 61 5.34 -2.13 -19.44
C ARG A 61 5.78 -3.40 -18.70
N GLY A 62 4.97 -4.46 -18.78
CA GLY A 62 5.21 -5.73 -18.06
C GLY A 62 5.06 -5.62 -16.55
N ILE A 63 4.29 -4.65 -16.06
CA ILE A 63 4.05 -4.42 -14.63
C ILE A 63 2.57 -4.32 -14.33
N THR A 64 2.13 -4.80 -13.18
CA THR A 64 0.77 -4.56 -12.68
C THR A 64 0.67 -3.14 -12.12
N ILE A 65 -0.30 -2.38 -12.60
CA ILE A 65 -0.56 -0.98 -12.22
C ILE A 65 -1.74 -0.92 -11.28
N THR A 66 -2.85 -1.58 -11.64
CA THR A 66 -4.06 -1.60 -10.83
C THR A 66 -4.34 -2.99 -10.28
N SER A 67 -4.85 -3.06 -9.05
CA SER A 67 -5.27 -4.32 -8.47
C SER A 67 -6.48 -4.89 -9.24
N ALA A 68 -6.41 -6.16 -9.60
CA ALA A 68 -7.50 -6.90 -10.23
C ALA A 68 -8.02 -7.98 -9.28
N ALA A 69 -9.34 -8.14 -9.23
CA ALA A 69 -9.97 -9.16 -8.40
C ALA A 69 -10.46 -10.31 -9.28
N THR A 70 -10.26 -11.54 -8.84
CA THR A 70 -10.80 -12.73 -9.49
C THR A 70 -11.19 -13.78 -8.47
N THR A 71 -12.13 -14.64 -8.85
CA THR A 71 -12.59 -15.74 -8.02
C THR A 71 -12.30 -17.06 -8.71
N CYS A 72 -11.72 -18.01 -7.98
CA CYS A 72 -11.48 -19.37 -8.45
C CYS A 72 -11.85 -20.40 -7.39
N PHE A 73 -11.84 -21.68 -7.78
CA PHE A 73 -12.21 -22.80 -6.89
C PHE A 73 -11.10 -23.84 -6.87
N TRP A 74 -10.73 -24.29 -5.68
CA TRP A 74 -9.78 -25.37 -5.47
C TRP A 74 -10.28 -26.34 -4.40
N LYS A 75 -10.35 -27.62 -4.73
CA LYS A 75 -10.81 -28.68 -3.79
C LYS A 75 -12.13 -28.31 -3.06
N ASN A 76 -13.11 -27.81 -3.78
CA ASN A 76 -14.42 -27.34 -3.27
C ASN A 76 -14.34 -26.16 -2.29
N ASN A 77 -13.26 -25.38 -2.32
CA ASN A 77 -13.14 -24.11 -1.63
C ASN A 77 -13.11 -22.97 -2.63
N GLN A 78 -13.65 -21.84 -2.24
CA GLN A 78 -13.61 -20.60 -3.03
C GLN A 78 -12.41 -19.76 -2.61
N ILE A 79 -11.62 -19.33 -3.59
CA ILE A 79 -10.50 -18.44 -3.38
C ILE A 79 -10.76 -17.15 -4.17
N ASN A 80 -10.91 -16.05 -3.46
CA ASN A 80 -10.95 -14.71 -4.03
C ASN A 80 -9.54 -14.16 -4.01
N ILE A 81 -9.00 -13.83 -5.18
CA ILE A 81 -7.63 -13.35 -5.34
C ILE A 81 -7.67 -11.88 -5.72
N ILE A 82 -6.92 -11.05 -5.01
CA ILE A 82 -6.60 -9.69 -5.42
C ILE A 82 -5.13 -9.67 -5.84
N ASP A 83 -4.88 -9.40 -7.10
CA ASP A 83 -3.55 -9.20 -7.64
C ASP A 83 -3.10 -7.76 -7.37
N THR A 84 -2.04 -7.58 -6.57
CA THR A 84 -1.60 -6.25 -6.12
C THR A 84 -0.40 -5.76 -6.96
N PRO A 85 -0.28 -4.45 -7.23
CA PRO A 85 0.94 -3.91 -7.84
C PRO A 85 2.19 -4.23 -7.03
N GLY A 86 3.32 -4.36 -7.71
CA GLY A 86 4.63 -4.55 -7.06
C GLY A 86 5.50 -3.30 -7.02
N HIS A 87 5.06 -2.20 -7.65
CA HIS A 87 5.84 -0.97 -7.77
C HIS A 87 5.51 0.02 -6.65
N VAL A 88 6.54 0.66 -6.08
CA VAL A 88 6.40 1.60 -4.96
C VAL A 88 5.52 2.82 -5.28
N ASP A 89 5.45 3.25 -6.53
CA ASP A 89 4.58 4.35 -6.95
C ASP A 89 3.08 4.01 -6.80
N PHE A 90 2.74 2.73 -6.66
CA PHE A 90 1.38 2.22 -6.46
C PHE A 90 1.14 1.66 -5.07
N THR A 91 1.89 2.12 -4.08
CA THR A 91 1.81 1.71 -2.67
C THR A 91 0.38 1.74 -2.13
N VAL A 92 -0.40 2.75 -2.52
CA VAL A 92 -1.80 2.91 -2.12
C VAL A 92 -2.70 1.79 -2.65
N GLU A 93 -2.47 1.31 -3.87
CA GLU A 93 -3.18 0.13 -4.39
C GLU A 93 -2.87 -1.11 -3.56
N VAL A 94 -1.64 -1.25 -3.08
CA VAL A 94 -1.23 -2.34 -2.18
C VAL A 94 -1.95 -2.21 -0.83
N GLU A 95 -1.92 -1.04 -0.21
CA GLU A 95 -2.58 -0.80 1.08
C GLU A 95 -4.09 -1.03 1.01
N ARG A 96 -4.76 -0.51 -0.01
CA ARG A 96 -6.19 -0.76 -0.25
C ARG A 96 -6.51 -2.25 -0.35
N SER A 97 -5.65 -2.99 -1.03
CA SER A 97 -5.81 -4.43 -1.18
C SER A 97 -5.60 -5.15 0.14
N LEU A 98 -4.52 -4.86 0.86
CA LEU A 98 -4.20 -5.48 2.15
C LEU A 98 -5.31 -5.26 3.20
N ARG A 99 -5.96 -4.11 3.19
CA ARG A 99 -7.05 -3.79 4.14
C ARG A 99 -8.27 -4.71 4.03
N VAL A 100 -8.50 -5.29 2.86
CA VAL A 100 -9.67 -6.14 2.59
C VAL A 100 -9.37 -7.63 2.47
N LEU A 101 -8.11 -8.00 2.62
CA LEU A 101 -7.65 -9.39 2.56
C LEU A 101 -7.64 -10.04 3.93
N ASP A 102 -7.85 -11.36 3.94
CA ASP A 102 -7.71 -12.19 5.14
C ASP A 102 -6.34 -12.86 5.21
N GLY A 103 -5.64 -12.98 4.08
CA GLY A 103 -4.30 -13.54 3.99
C GLY A 103 -3.59 -13.18 2.69
N ALA A 104 -2.31 -13.49 2.58
CA ALA A 104 -1.53 -13.20 1.38
C ALA A 104 -0.52 -14.29 1.03
N VAL A 105 -0.14 -14.33 -0.25
CA VAL A 105 0.99 -15.10 -0.77
C VAL A 105 2.10 -14.13 -1.14
N ALA A 106 3.20 -14.16 -0.41
CA ALA A 106 4.39 -13.37 -0.70
C ALA A 106 5.32 -14.15 -1.63
N VAL A 107 5.52 -13.62 -2.83
CA VAL A 107 6.34 -14.26 -3.88
C VAL A 107 7.73 -13.62 -3.90
N PHE A 108 8.76 -14.42 -3.75
CA PHE A 108 10.16 -14.01 -3.80
C PHE A 108 10.87 -14.63 -5.02
N ASP A 109 11.85 -13.91 -5.57
CA ASP A 109 12.72 -14.44 -6.61
C ASP A 109 13.76 -15.36 -5.96
N GLY A 110 13.87 -16.61 -6.42
CA GLY A 110 14.79 -17.62 -5.87
C GLY A 110 16.27 -17.26 -6.00
N LYS A 111 16.61 -16.32 -6.87
CA LYS A 111 17.99 -15.83 -7.03
C LYS A 111 18.27 -14.62 -6.12
N GLU A 112 17.34 -13.67 -6.04
CA GLU A 112 17.55 -12.40 -5.36
C GLU A 112 17.11 -12.45 -3.87
N GLY A 113 16.22 -13.38 -3.52
CA GLY A 113 15.63 -13.48 -2.19
C GLY A 113 14.73 -12.29 -1.86
N VAL A 114 14.81 -11.80 -0.62
CA VAL A 114 14.07 -10.61 -0.19
C VAL A 114 14.72 -9.36 -0.75
N GLU A 115 13.95 -8.55 -1.43
CA GLU A 115 14.35 -7.28 -2.02
C GLU A 115 13.70 -6.09 -1.27
N PRO A 116 14.19 -4.84 -1.41
CA PRO A 116 13.67 -3.70 -0.64
C PRO A 116 12.18 -3.45 -0.82
N GLN A 117 11.66 -3.66 -2.03
CA GLN A 117 10.22 -3.55 -2.27
C GLN A 117 9.45 -4.65 -1.54
N SER A 118 10.04 -5.85 -1.43
CA SER A 118 9.47 -6.93 -0.62
C SER A 118 9.38 -6.54 0.84
N GLU A 119 10.42 -5.88 1.39
CA GLU A 119 10.43 -5.38 2.77
C GLU A 119 9.32 -4.33 2.99
N THR A 120 9.12 -3.43 2.02
CA THR A 120 8.08 -2.40 2.09
C THR A 120 6.69 -3.01 2.12
N VAL A 121 6.39 -3.91 1.19
CA VAL A 121 5.08 -4.58 1.12
C VAL A 121 4.87 -5.50 2.34
N TRP A 122 5.94 -6.10 2.86
CA TRP A 122 5.90 -6.92 4.06
C TRP A 122 5.52 -6.08 5.29
N ARG A 123 6.15 -4.93 5.50
CA ARG A 123 5.80 -3.99 6.59
C ARG A 123 4.36 -3.48 6.47
N GLN A 124 3.87 -3.22 5.27
CA GLN A 124 2.47 -2.87 5.07
C GLN A 124 1.53 -4.01 5.46
N ALA A 125 1.88 -5.26 5.14
CA ALA A 125 1.10 -6.41 5.58
C ALA A 125 1.15 -6.60 7.11
N ASP A 126 2.27 -6.27 7.77
CA ASP A 126 2.36 -6.24 9.23
C ASP A 126 1.43 -5.19 9.84
N LYS A 127 1.37 -4.00 9.27
CA LYS A 127 0.47 -2.92 9.69
C LYS A 127 -1.00 -3.37 9.77
N TYR A 128 -1.42 -4.21 8.84
CA TYR A 128 -2.80 -4.73 8.78
C TYR A 128 -2.93 -6.14 9.36
N ASN A 129 -1.92 -6.66 10.02
CA ASN A 129 -1.89 -8.01 10.60
C ASN A 129 -2.33 -9.11 9.62
N VAL A 130 -1.93 -9.02 8.35
CA VAL A 130 -2.32 -9.97 7.31
C VAL A 130 -1.44 -11.22 7.39
N PRO A 131 -2.00 -12.41 7.70
CA PRO A 131 -1.28 -13.69 7.68
C PRO A 131 -0.74 -13.99 6.28
N ARG A 132 0.46 -14.57 6.21
CA ARG A 132 1.16 -14.80 4.93
C ARG A 132 1.76 -16.20 4.83
N ILE A 133 1.80 -16.68 3.59
CA ILE A 133 2.70 -17.78 3.17
C ILE A 133 3.72 -17.22 2.19
N CYS A 134 4.91 -17.78 2.19
CA CYS A 134 6.02 -17.38 1.32
C CYS A 134 6.18 -18.38 0.19
N TYR A 135 6.34 -17.89 -1.03
CA TYR A 135 6.61 -18.72 -2.21
C TYR A 135 7.89 -18.26 -2.90
N ILE A 136 8.93 -19.08 -2.84
CA ILE A 136 10.20 -18.84 -3.51
C ILE A 136 10.09 -19.37 -4.94
N ASN A 137 9.90 -18.44 -5.86
CA ASN A 137 9.67 -18.68 -7.28
C ASN A 137 10.99 -18.70 -8.08
N LYS A 138 10.93 -19.12 -9.32
CA LYS A 138 12.05 -19.12 -10.27
C LYS A 138 13.23 -20.00 -9.87
N MET A 139 12.97 -21.13 -9.25
CA MET A 139 14.01 -22.10 -8.90
C MET A 139 14.73 -22.71 -10.12
N ASP A 140 14.21 -22.48 -11.32
CA ASP A 140 14.79 -22.83 -12.61
C ASP A 140 15.78 -21.78 -13.16
N LYS A 141 15.88 -20.61 -12.53
CA LYS A 141 16.74 -19.51 -13.00
C LYS A 141 18.20 -19.73 -12.60
N LEU A 142 19.13 -19.35 -13.48
CA LEU A 142 20.55 -19.40 -13.19
C LEU A 142 20.90 -18.56 -11.95
N GLY A 143 21.56 -19.17 -10.96
CA GLY A 143 21.89 -18.55 -9.68
C GLY A 143 20.78 -18.65 -8.64
N ALA A 144 19.71 -19.43 -8.86
CA ALA A 144 18.67 -19.66 -7.87
C ALA A 144 19.21 -20.47 -6.69
N ASP A 145 19.03 -19.96 -5.48
CA ASP A 145 19.43 -20.56 -4.22
C ASP A 145 18.31 -20.47 -3.20
N PHE A 146 17.71 -21.62 -2.89
CA PHE A 146 16.59 -21.71 -1.96
C PHE A 146 17.00 -21.36 -0.52
N ASP A 147 18.12 -21.90 -0.06
CA ASP A 147 18.58 -21.73 1.32
C ASP A 147 18.97 -20.27 1.59
N PHE A 148 19.64 -19.63 0.63
CA PHE A 148 19.89 -18.20 0.65
C PHE A 148 18.59 -17.39 0.72
N SER A 149 17.60 -17.70 -0.11
CA SER A 149 16.31 -17.00 -0.13
C SER A 149 15.59 -17.14 1.21
N VAL A 150 15.56 -18.33 1.83
CA VAL A 150 15.00 -18.55 3.17
C VAL A 150 15.76 -17.75 4.23
N GLN A 151 17.10 -17.70 4.12
CA GLN A 151 17.91 -16.92 5.05
C GLN A 151 17.62 -15.42 4.95
N THR A 152 17.39 -14.87 3.76
CA THR A 152 17.00 -13.45 3.61
C THR A 152 15.66 -13.13 4.25
N ILE A 153 14.73 -14.08 4.33
CA ILE A 153 13.46 -13.91 5.07
C ILE A 153 13.73 -13.72 6.56
N ARG A 154 14.66 -14.50 7.14
CA ARG A 154 15.06 -14.33 8.55
C ARG A 154 15.77 -13.02 8.81
N ASP A 155 16.74 -12.68 7.97
CA ASP A 155 17.66 -11.57 8.22
C ASP A 155 17.05 -10.20 7.90
N ARG A 156 16.26 -10.11 6.85
CA ARG A 156 15.72 -8.82 6.36
C ARG A 156 14.28 -8.55 6.80
N LEU A 157 13.46 -9.60 6.93
CA LEU A 157 12.07 -9.47 7.37
C LEU A 157 11.89 -9.74 8.86
N HIS A 158 12.94 -10.25 9.53
CA HIS A 158 12.90 -10.68 10.94
C HIS A 158 11.77 -11.68 11.20
N ALA A 159 11.44 -12.49 10.18
CA ALA A 159 10.35 -13.43 10.19
C ALA A 159 10.86 -14.85 10.50
N THR A 160 10.00 -15.68 11.09
CA THR A 160 10.29 -17.10 11.36
C THR A 160 9.76 -17.95 10.21
N PRO A 161 10.60 -18.43 9.26
CA PRO A 161 10.14 -19.29 8.18
C PRO A 161 9.96 -20.73 8.63
N ILE A 162 8.86 -21.36 8.21
CA ILE A 162 8.62 -22.81 8.34
C ILE A 162 8.72 -23.40 6.93
N VAL A 163 9.76 -24.13 6.65
CA VAL A 163 9.97 -24.77 5.33
C VAL A 163 9.02 -25.96 5.19
N LEU A 164 8.05 -25.85 4.27
CA LEU A 164 7.11 -26.92 3.96
C LEU A 164 7.61 -27.84 2.83
N ASN A 165 8.32 -27.26 1.88
CA ASN A 165 8.99 -28.00 0.83
C ASN A 165 10.24 -27.27 0.36
N PHE A 166 11.14 -28.00 -0.29
CA PHE A 166 12.35 -27.45 -0.89
C PHE A 166 12.65 -28.10 -2.25
N PRO A 167 13.41 -27.46 -3.15
CA PRO A 167 13.60 -27.95 -4.51
C PRO A 167 14.49 -29.19 -4.59
N ILE A 168 14.18 -30.05 -5.57
CA ILE A 168 15.04 -31.14 -6.03
C ILE A 168 15.83 -30.64 -7.23
N GLY A 169 17.12 -30.40 -7.05
CA GLY A 169 17.95 -29.72 -8.02
C GLY A 169 17.73 -28.21 -8.02
N ALA A 170 18.51 -27.49 -8.79
CA ALA A 170 18.41 -26.05 -9.00
C ALA A 170 18.66 -25.72 -10.48
N GLU A 171 18.25 -24.52 -10.91
CA GLU A 171 18.46 -24.07 -12.28
C GLU A 171 17.86 -25.03 -13.33
N ASN A 172 18.67 -25.45 -14.29
CA ASN A 172 18.24 -26.40 -15.33
C ASN A 172 17.97 -27.83 -14.80
N GLU A 173 18.47 -28.16 -13.61
CA GLU A 173 18.27 -29.46 -12.96
C GLU A 173 17.06 -29.46 -12.02
N PHE A 174 16.36 -28.34 -11.88
CA PHE A 174 15.16 -28.25 -11.07
C PHE A 174 14.07 -29.19 -11.61
N SER A 175 13.82 -30.28 -10.91
CA SER A 175 12.96 -31.37 -11.37
C SER A 175 11.71 -31.62 -10.52
N GLY A 176 11.67 -31.13 -9.28
CA GLY A 176 10.58 -31.36 -8.37
C GLY A 176 10.84 -30.76 -6.99
N LEU A 177 10.08 -31.20 -6.01
CA LEU A 177 10.13 -30.72 -4.64
C LEU A 177 10.20 -31.88 -3.65
N VAL A 178 10.78 -31.64 -2.49
CA VAL A 178 10.68 -32.54 -1.32
C VAL A 178 9.67 -31.93 -0.36
N ASP A 179 8.59 -32.65 -0.08
CA ASP A 179 7.59 -32.33 0.94
C ASP A 179 8.10 -32.73 2.31
N VAL A 180 8.34 -31.77 3.17
CA VAL A 180 8.88 -31.95 4.52
C VAL A 180 7.85 -32.48 5.49
N LEU A 181 6.55 -32.20 5.27
CA LEU A 181 5.46 -32.69 6.13
C LEU A 181 5.17 -34.17 5.91
N GLU A 182 5.03 -34.58 4.67
CA GLU A 182 4.69 -35.95 4.30
C GLU A 182 5.93 -36.83 4.04
N MET A 183 7.15 -36.23 4.09
CA MET A 183 8.42 -36.90 3.86
C MET A 183 8.44 -37.70 2.54
N ARG A 184 8.11 -37.03 1.45
CA ARG A 184 8.06 -37.59 0.10
C ARG A 184 8.52 -36.60 -0.95
N ALA A 185 8.92 -37.08 -2.12
CA ALA A 185 9.21 -36.23 -3.26
C ALA A 185 7.96 -35.99 -4.09
N ILE A 186 7.85 -34.79 -4.65
CA ILE A 186 6.79 -34.34 -5.56
C ILE A 186 7.40 -34.09 -6.93
N ARG A 187 6.90 -34.80 -7.95
CA ARG A 187 7.31 -34.64 -9.34
C ARG A 187 6.20 -34.06 -10.18
N PHE A 188 6.61 -33.31 -11.18
CA PHE A 188 5.72 -32.70 -12.17
C PHE A 188 6.16 -33.16 -13.56
N PRO A 189 5.72 -34.34 -14.03
CA PRO A 189 6.13 -34.88 -15.32
C PRO A 189 5.66 -33.98 -16.46
N GLU A 190 6.51 -33.73 -17.44
CA GLU A 190 6.18 -32.89 -18.60
C GLU A 190 5.18 -33.58 -19.56
N LYS A 191 5.18 -34.92 -19.57
CA LYS A 191 4.28 -35.75 -20.37
C LYS A 191 3.60 -36.80 -19.50
N ASP A 192 2.34 -37.07 -19.80
CA ASP A 192 1.60 -38.18 -19.20
C ASP A 192 1.99 -39.53 -19.81
N ALA A 193 1.35 -40.61 -19.33
CA ALA A 193 1.59 -41.97 -19.81
C ALA A 193 1.29 -42.14 -21.31
N ASP A 194 0.44 -41.31 -21.88
CA ASP A 194 0.06 -41.32 -23.29
C ASP A 194 0.93 -40.37 -24.14
N GLY A 195 1.97 -39.76 -23.55
CA GLY A 195 2.89 -38.84 -24.20
C GLY A 195 2.38 -37.45 -24.48
N LYS A 196 1.20 -37.08 -23.90
CA LYS A 196 0.63 -35.76 -24.02
C LYS A 196 1.26 -34.82 -22.99
N GLU A 197 1.51 -33.57 -23.39
CA GLU A 197 2.02 -32.54 -22.50
C GLU A 197 1.05 -32.30 -21.32
N THR A 198 1.58 -32.41 -20.11
CA THR A 198 0.83 -32.20 -18.86
C THR A 198 0.70 -30.73 -18.47
N ARG A 199 1.67 -29.93 -18.88
CA ARG A 199 1.81 -28.53 -18.41
C ARG A 199 1.76 -28.41 -16.89
N GLY A 200 2.33 -29.40 -16.17
CA GLY A 200 2.34 -29.46 -14.72
C GLY A 200 1.01 -29.80 -14.05
N SER A 201 -0.04 -30.21 -14.81
CA SER A 201 -1.33 -30.61 -14.23
C SER A 201 -1.30 -31.98 -13.54
N VAL A 202 -0.29 -32.81 -13.89
CA VAL A 202 -0.06 -34.11 -13.25
C VAL A 202 0.96 -33.95 -12.14
N VAL A 203 0.62 -34.48 -10.97
CA VAL A 203 1.50 -34.50 -9.80
C VAL A 203 1.72 -35.94 -9.40
N GLU A 204 2.97 -36.33 -9.27
CA GLU A 204 3.37 -37.68 -8.86
C GLU A 204 4.15 -37.62 -7.55
N TYR A 205 4.00 -38.64 -6.74
CA TYR A 205 4.69 -38.76 -5.45
C TYR A 205 5.61 -39.96 -5.47
N GLU A 206 6.83 -39.78 -4.98
CA GLU A 206 7.84 -40.83 -4.91
C GLU A 206 8.67 -40.73 -3.62
N GLU A 207 9.57 -41.66 -3.39
CA GLU A 207 10.52 -41.61 -2.28
C GLU A 207 11.50 -40.43 -2.46
N ILE A 208 11.94 -39.86 -1.34
CA ILE A 208 12.93 -38.77 -1.36
C ILE A 208 14.24 -39.34 -1.91
N PRO A 209 14.91 -38.66 -2.86
CA PRO A 209 16.26 -39.01 -3.28
C PRO A 209 17.22 -39.17 -2.10
N SER A 210 18.01 -40.24 -2.08
CA SER A 210 18.83 -40.60 -0.92
C SER A 210 19.76 -39.48 -0.44
N GLU A 211 20.27 -38.66 -1.36
CA GLU A 211 21.11 -37.49 -1.08
C GLU A 211 20.39 -36.35 -0.37
N LEU A 212 19.06 -36.31 -0.41
CA LEU A 212 18.22 -35.25 0.17
C LEU A 212 17.54 -35.67 1.48
N VAL A 213 17.58 -36.94 1.86
CA VAL A 213 16.91 -37.46 3.07
C VAL A 213 17.40 -36.75 4.32
N ALA A 214 18.72 -36.59 4.49
CA ALA A 214 19.29 -35.93 5.67
C ALA A 214 18.82 -34.47 5.81
N LYS A 215 18.77 -33.72 4.70
CA LYS A 215 18.24 -32.35 4.66
C LYS A 215 16.74 -32.31 5.00
N ALA A 216 15.99 -33.27 4.48
CA ALA A 216 14.54 -33.35 4.76
C ALA A 216 14.27 -33.64 6.24
N GLU A 217 15.02 -34.55 6.85
CA GLU A 217 14.95 -34.87 8.29
C GLU A 217 15.33 -33.67 9.17
N GLU A 218 16.38 -32.93 8.80
CA GLU A 218 16.80 -31.73 9.51
C GLU A 218 15.68 -30.66 9.47
N LEU A 219 15.15 -30.34 8.29
CA LEU A 219 14.10 -29.36 8.10
C LEU A 219 12.80 -29.78 8.78
N ARG A 220 12.47 -31.09 8.76
CA ARG A 220 11.33 -31.61 9.53
C ARG A 220 11.53 -31.44 11.04
N GLY A 221 12.74 -31.68 11.54
CA GLY A 221 13.09 -31.43 12.95
C GLY A 221 12.86 -29.98 13.36
N GLN A 222 13.36 -29.03 12.57
CA GLN A 222 13.14 -27.59 12.79
C GLN A 222 11.66 -27.21 12.71
N LEU A 223 10.92 -27.78 11.77
CA LEU A 223 9.47 -27.55 11.64
C LEU A 223 8.73 -28.06 12.88
N VAL A 224 9.01 -29.27 13.35
CA VAL A 224 8.38 -29.87 14.54
C VAL A 224 8.68 -29.03 15.78
N GLU A 225 9.92 -28.60 15.97
CA GLU A 225 10.33 -27.75 17.08
C GLU A 225 9.56 -26.41 17.06
N THR A 226 9.52 -25.73 15.93
CA THR A 226 8.76 -24.46 15.79
C THR A 226 7.27 -24.67 16.05
N VAL A 227 6.68 -25.75 15.53
CA VAL A 227 5.25 -26.05 15.71
C VAL A 227 4.92 -26.43 17.15
N ALA A 228 5.83 -27.10 17.86
CA ALA A 228 5.64 -27.42 19.27
C ALA A 228 5.42 -26.17 20.13
N GLU A 229 6.00 -25.04 19.75
CA GLU A 229 5.81 -23.74 20.45
C GLU A 229 4.38 -23.17 20.28
N ALA A 230 3.58 -23.70 19.34
CA ALA A 230 2.25 -23.17 19.05
C ALA A 230 1.23 -23.31 20.19
N ASP A 231 1.36 -24.35 21.00
CA ASP A 231 0.56 -24.52 22.22
C ASP A 231 1.15 -25.55 23.19
N ASP A 232 0.69 -25.48 24.45
CA ASP A 232 1.22 -26.30 25.55
C ASP A 232 1.06 -27.82 25.31
N THR A 233 -0.02 -28.23 24.64
CA THR A 233 -0.28 -29.66 24.36
C THR A 233 0.73 -30.24 23.37
N LEU A 234 1.08 -29.47 22.32
CA LEU A 234 2.08 -29.87 21.35
C LEU A 234 3.49 -29.86 21.99
N MET A 235 3.74 -28.87 22.84
CA MET A 235 5.00 -28.78 23.59
C MET A 235 5.20 -29.96 24.55
N GLU A 236 4.15 -30.36 25.30
CA GLU A 236 4.22 -31.54 26.18
C GLU A 236 4.57 -32.80 25.40
N LYS A 237 3.85 -33.07 24.28
CA LYS A 237 4.13 -34.22 23.42
C LYS A 237 5.56 -34.22 22.88
N TYR A 238 6.01 -33.06 22.42
CA TYR A 238 7.39 -32.91 21.92
C TYR A 238 8.44 -33.20 23.00
N LEU A 239 8.24 -32.69 24.22
CA LEU A 239 9.17 -32.90 25.33
C LEU A 239 9.15 -34.35 25.86
N GLU A 240 8.01 -35.04 25.76
CA GLU A 240 7.87 -36.47 26.08
C GLU A 240 8.46 -37.38 25.00
N GLY A 241 8.86 -36.83 23.85
CA GLY A 241 9.41 -37.55 22.69
C GLY A 241 8.36 -38.28 21.88
N GLU A 242 7.10 -37.88 22.00
CA GLU A 242 6.02 -38.38 21.12
C GLU A 242 6.10 -37.76 19.73
N GLU A 243 5.82 -38.56 18.72
CA GLU A 243 5.78 -38.05 17.33
C GLU A 243 4.48 -37.30 17.10
N LEU A 244 4.59 -36.04 16.62
CA LEU A 244 3.44 -35.25 16.20
C LEU A 244 2.93 -35.74 14.84
N SER A 245 1.64 -36.03 14.76
CA SER A 245 1.00 -36.41 13.51
C SER A 245 0.97 -35.26 12.49
N VAL A 246 0.86 -35.59 11.22
CA VAL A 246 0.76 -34.59 10.14
C VAL A 246 -0.44 -33.65 10.37
N ALA A 247 -1.55 -34.14 10.91
CA ALA A 247 -2.72 -33.33 11.23
C ALA A 247 -2.44 -32.31 12.33
N GLU A 248 -1.72 -32.72 13.40
CA GLU A 248 -1.30 -31.83 14.48
C GLU A 248 -0.28 -30.79 13.99
N LEU A 249 0.67 -31.19 13.15
CA LEU A 249 1.61 -30.28 12.52
C LEU A 249 0.90 -29.23 11.67
N LYS A 250 -0.05 -29.63 10.83
CA LYS A 250 -0.85 -28.70 10.02
C LYS A 250 -1.65 -27.72 10.87
N ALA A 251 -2.29 -28.21 11.93
CA ALA A 251 -3.04 -27.37 12.85
C ALA A 251 -2.14 -26.36 13.58
N GLY A 252 -0.96 -26.78 14.02
CA GLY A 252 0.03 -25.89 14.67
C GLY A 252 0.61 -24.85 13.70
N ILE A 253 0.97 -25.24 12.49
CA ILE A 253 1.43 -24.30 11.45
C ILE A 253 0.35 -23.26 11.16
N ARG A 254 -0.92 -23.70 10.99
CA ARG A 254 -2.03 -22.78 10.77
C ARG A 254 -2.17 -21.78 11.93
N LYS A 255 -2.10 -22.25 13.17
CA LYS A 255 -2.19 -21.38 14.35
C LYS A 255 -1.11 -20.31 14.36
N LEU A 256 0.15 -20.69 14.14
CA LEU A 256 1.28 -19.75 14.06
C LEU A 256 1.16 -18.78 12.88
N THR A 257 0.69 -19.27 11.72
CA THR A 257 0.53 -18.45 10.52
C THR A 257 -0.57 -17.40 10.71
N VAL A 258 -1.71 -17.79 11.25
CA VAL A 258 -2.83 -16.86 11.51
C VAL A 258 -2.46 -15.84 12.59
N ALA A 259 -1.65 -16.24 13.58
CA ALA A 259 -1.13 -15.33 14.59
C ALA A 259 -0.02 -14.38 14.06
N GLY A 260 0.53 -14.64 12.87
CA GLY A 260 1.65 -13.87 12.32
C GLY A 260 3.00 -14.15 12.98
N GLU A 261 3.13 -15.27 13.72
CA GLU A 261 4.33 -15.64 14.48
C GLU A 261 5.33 -16.44 13.63
N ALA A 262 4.82 -17.23 12.66
CA ALA A 262 5.66 -17.97 11.73
C ALA A 262 5.01 -18.07 10.36
N PHE A 263 5.83 -18.23 9.32
CA PHE A 263 5.42 -18.12 7.94
C PHE A 263 5.82 -19.37 7.15
N PRO A 264 4.84 -20.12 6.60
CA PRO A 264 5.12 -21.25 5.74
C PRO A 264 5.88 -20.84 4.48
N VAL A 265 6.92 -21.60 4.11
CA VAL A 265 7.74 -21.35 2.93
C VAL A 265 7.65 -22.52 1.97
N LEU A 266 7.33 -22.22 0.72
CA LEU A 266 7.26 -23.17 -0.39
C LEU A 266 8.19 -22.73 -1.53
N ALA A 267 8.61 -23.68 -2.35
CA ALA A 267 9.46 -23.45 -3.50
C ALA A 267 8.77 -23.86 -4.80
N GLY A 268 9.25 -23.32 -5.92
CA GLY A 268 8.82 -23.75 -7.24
C GLY A 268 9.30 -22.87 -8.37
N SER A 269 8.75 -23.13 -9.55
CA SER A 269 8.90 -22.30 -10.74
C SER A 269 7.55 -22.20 -11.46
N ALA A 270 6.90 -21.07 -11.36
CA ALA A 270 5.66 -20.81 -12.06
C ALA A 270 5.84 -20.91 -13.58
N PHE A 271 6.97 -20.40 -14.10
CA PHE A 271 7.31 -20.48 -15.53
C PHE A 271 7.43 -21.92 -16.04
N LYS A 272 8.04 -22.80 -15.24
CA LYS A 272 8.18 -24.25 -15.57
C LYS A 272 6.96 -25.07 -15.16
N ASN A 273 5.88 -24.44 -14.65
CA ASN A 273 4.66 -25.12 -14.21
C ASN A 273 4.90 -26.14 -13.08
N LYS A 274 5.80 -25.85 -12.15
CA LYS A 274 6.17 -26.74 -11.04
C LYS A 274 5.99 -26.03 -9.70
N GLY A 275 5.20 -26.61 -8.79
CA GLY A 275 5.07 -26.15 -7.40
C GLY A 275 3.88 -25.22 -7.10
N ILE A 276 2.95 -25.00 -8.02
CA ILE A 276 1.77 -24.14 -7.77
C ILE A 276 0.67 -24.86 -7.00
N GLN A 277 0.43 -26.14 -7.27
CA GLN A 277 -0.59 -26.91 -6.54
C GLN A 277 -0.28 -26.99 -5.03
N PRO A 278 0.95 -27.22 -4.57
CA PRO A 278 1.31 -27.10 -3.17
C PRO A 278 1.01 -25.71 -2.56
N VAL A 279 1.16 -24.63 -3.32
CA VAL A 279 0.78 -23.28 -2.86
C VAL A 279 -0.72 -23.16 -2.67
N LEU A 280 -1.53 -23.67 -3.62
CA LEU A 280 -2.98 -23.69 -3.49
C LEU A 280 -3.44 -24.52 -2.27
N ASP A 281 -2.81 -25.66 -2.03
CA ASP A 281 -3.08 -26.46 -0.84
C ASP A 281 -2.69 -25.70 0.45
N ALA A 282 -1.55 -25.05 0.47
CA ALA A 282 -1.09 -24.23 1.60
C ALA A 282 -2.03 -23.04 1.88
N VAL A 283 -2.59 -22.41 0.85
CA VAL A 283 -3.60 -21.35 0.99
C VAL A 283 -4.81 -21.88 1.76
N LEU A 284 -5.29 -23.09 1.43
CA LEU A 284 -6.43 -23.69 2.11
C LEU A 284 -6.08 -24.14 3.54
N ASP A 285 -4.91 -24.74 3.71
CA ASP A 285 -4.50 -25.36 4.98
C ASP A 285 -4.09 -24.31 6.04
N TYR A 286 -3.44 -23.22 5.64
CA TYR A 286 -2.75 -22.33 6.57
C TYR A 286 -3.26 -20.89 6.60
N LEU A 287 -3.84 -20.36 5.52
CA LEU A 287 -4.41 -19.02 5.54
C LEU A 287 -5.82 -19.00 6.14
N PRO A 288 -6.20 -17.91 6.81
CA PRO A 288 -7.49 -17.83 7.47
C PRO A 288 -8.66 -17.74 6.50
N SER A 289 -9.81 -18.24 6.95
CA SER A 289 -11.12 -17.91 6.40
C SER A 289 -11.65 -16.62 7.01
N PRO A 290 -12.73 -16.02 6.47
CA PRO A 290 -13.37 -14.86 7.10
C PRO A 290 -13.84 -15.07 8.54
N LEU A 291 -13.95 -16.33 9.01
CA LEU A 291 -14.33 -16.68 10.38
C LEU A 291 -13.12 -16.82 11.33
N ASP A 292 -11.91 -16.94 10.79
CA ASP A 292 -10.70 -17.08 11.60
C ASP A 292 -10.04 -15.74 11.94
N VAL A 293 -10.47 -14.67 11.26
CA VAL A 293 -10.02 -13.30 11.54
C VAL A 293 -10.96 -12.64 12.54
N PRO A 294 -10.48 -11.65 13.32
CA PRO A 294 -11.34 -10.91 14.25
C PRO A 294 -12.53 -10.27 13.53
N ASP A 295 -13.63 -10.10 14.25
CA ASP A 295 -14.77 -9.33 13.78
C ASP A 295 -14.31 -7.93 13.39
N VAL A 296 -14.86 -7.40 12.28
CA VAL A 296 -14.46 -6.06 11.84
C VAL A 296 -14.91 -5.01 12.84
N GLU A 297 -13.97 -4.15 13.23
CA GLU A 297 -14.20 -3.03 14.13
C GLU A 297 -14.49 -1.75 13.35
N GLY A 298 -15.23 -0.87 13.99
CA GLY A 298 -15.55 0.47 13.53
C GLY A 298 -16.09 1.28 14.69
N HIS A 299 -16.61 2.47 14.40
CA HIS A 299 -17.16 3.35 15.42
C HIS A 299 -18.56 3.85 15.05
N ALA A 300 -19.27 4.35 16.04
CA ALA A 300 -20.58 4.96 15.83
C ALA A 300 -20.47 6.25 15.01
N VAL A 301 -21.46 6.54 14.19
CA VAL A 301 -21.50 7.79 13.41
C VAL A 301 -21.57 9.00 14.37
N GLY A 302 -20.56 9.87 14.28
CA GLY A 302 -20.45 11.06 15.13
C GLY A 302 -19.90 10.83 16.54
N ASN A 303 -19.44 9.61 16.85
CA ASN A 303 -18.79 9.26 18.12
C ASN A 303 -17.69 8.23 17.90
N GLU A 304 -16.46 8.69 17.71
CA GLU A 304 -15.28 7.84 17.45
C GLU A 304 -14.87 7.02 18.68
N GLU A 305 -15.24 7.42 19.89
CA GLU A 305 -14.93 6.65 21.11
C GLU A 305 -15.84 5.42 21.30
N GLU A 306 -16.96 5.36 20.60
CA GLU A 306 -17.89 4.23 20.69
C GLU A 306 -17.54 3.15 19.65
N VAL A 307 -16.73 2.19 20.05
CA VAL A 307 -16.32 1.05 19.22
C VAL A 307 -17.48 0.10 19.00
N LEU A 308 -17.74 -0.22 17.75
CA LEU A 308 -18.75 -1.19 17.31
C LEU A 308 -18.07 -2.31 16.53
N THR A 309 -18.59 -3.54 16.64
CA THR A 309 -18.08 -4.69 15.89
C THR A 309 -19.17 -5.29 14.99
N ARG A 310 -18.76 -5.96 13.93
CA ARG A 310 -19.62 -6.70 13.01
C ARG A 310 -19.04 -8.07 12.72
N PRO A 311 -19.76 -9.16 13.08
CA PRO A 311 -19.31 -10.52 12.78
C PRO A 311 -19.53 -10.85 11.31
N ALA A 312 -18.74 -11.78 10.80
CA ALA A 312 -18.91 -12.35 9.46
C ALA A 312 -20.11 -13.33 9.42
N ASP A 313 -21.31 -12.79 9.59
CA ASP A 313 -22.59 -13.53 9.61
C ASP A 313 -23.61 -12.83 8.71
N GLU A 314 -24.25 -13.59 7.83
CA GLU A 314 -25.32 -13.09 6.93
C GLU A 314 -26.55 -12.53 7.67
N LYS A 315 -26.78 -12.96 8.92
CA LYS A 315 -27.89 -12.49 9.74
C LYS A 315 -27.59 -11.20 10.48
N ALA A 316 -26.33 -10.80 10.56
CA ALA A 316 -25.91 -9.55 11.17
C ALA A 316 -26.29 -8.34 10.29
N PRO A 317 -26.35 -7.13 10.82
CA PRO A 317 -26.56 -5.93 10.02
C PRO A 317 -25.49 -5.79 8.93
N PHE A 318 -25.92 -5.39 7.73
CA PHE A 318 -25.00 -5.20 6.59
C PHE A 318 -23.93 -4.15 6.90
N ALA A 319 -22.71 -4.48 6.64
CA ALA A 319 -21.56 -3.56 6.66
C ALA A 319 -20.51 -3.98 5.62
N ALA A 320 -20.08 -3.03 4.81
CA ALA A 320 -19.10 -3.23 3.76
C ALA A 320 -18.19 -2.01 3.62
N LEU A 321 -16.95 -2.24 3.24
CA LEU A 321 -15.96 -1.20 2.93
C LEU A 321 -15.78 -1.07 1.43
N ALA A 322 -15.91 0.14 0.91
CA ALA A 322 -15.57 0.48 -0.47
C ALA A 322 -14.04 0.53 -0.63
N SER A 323 -13.45 -0.55 -1.08
CA SER A 323 -11.99 -0.70 -1.18
C SER A 323 -11.39 -0.03 -2.41
N LYS A 324 -12.14 0.01 -3.51
CA LYS A 324 -11.67 0.58 -4.78
C LYS A 324 -12.83 1.12 -5.59
N VAL A 325 -12.62 2.26 -6.21
CA VAL A 325 -13.50 2.81 -7.26
C VAL A 325 -12.79 2.71 -8.60
N ALA A 326 -13.48 2.30 -9.63
CA ALA A 326 -12.97 2.24 -11.00
C ALA A 326 -14.00 2.83 -11.97
N THR A 327 -13.52 3.40 -13.07
CA THR A 327 -14.39 3.87 -14.15
C THR A 327 -14.59 2.76 -15.16
N HIS A 328 -15.86 2.39 -15.38
CA HIS A 328 -16.23 1.38 -16.37
C HIS A 328 -16.83 2.02 -17.61
N PRO A 329 -16.44 1.62 -18.84
CA PRO A 329 -16.90 2.26 -20.09
C PRO A 329 -18.42 2.30 -20.26
N PHE A 330 -19.13 1.27 -19.79
CA PHE A 330 -20.59 1.13 -19.98
C PHE A 330 -21.40 1.49 -18.75
N TYR A 331 -20.89 1.23 -17.53
CA TYR A 331 -21.62 1.40 -16.29
C TYR A 331 -21.26 2.68 -15.53
N GLY A 332 -20.23 3.40 -15.98
CA GLY A 332 -19.71 4.57 -15.28
C GLY A 332 -18.90 4.16 -14.05
N LYS A 333 -19.41 4.44 -12.85
CA LYS A 333 -18.71 4.11 -11.61
C LYS A 333 -18.94 2.66 -11.19
N LEU A 334 -17.86 1.92 -10.98
CA LEU A 334 -17.81 0.57 -10.45
C LEU A 334 -17.11 0.62 -9.08
N VAL A 335 -17.78 0.19 -8.03
CA VAL A 335 -17.25 0.24 -6.65
C VAL A 335 -17.00 -1.18 -6.15
N TYR A 336 -15.76 -1.52 -5.90
CA TYR A 336 -15.38 -2.78 -5.27
C TYR A 336 -15.59 -2.67 -3.77
N VAL A 337 -16.27 -3.66 -3.20
CA VAL A 337 -16.58 -3.70 -1.77
C VAL A 337 -16.21 -5.03 -1.16
N ARG A 338 -15.65 -4.99 0.03
CA ARG A 338 -15.56 -6.14 0.92
C ARG A 338 -16.78 -6.11 1.83
N VAL A 339 -17.62 -7.13 1.75
CA VAL A 339 -18.75 -7.31 2.66
C VAL A 339 -18.28 -8.03 3.92
N TYR A 340 -18.29 -7.33 5.04
CA TYR A 340 -17.85 -7.89 6.32
C TYR A 340 -18.98 -8.58 7.07
N SER A 341 -20.20 -8.05 7.02
CA SER A 341 -21.35 -8.62 7.69
C SER A 341 -22.64 -8.41 6.92
N GLY A 342 -23.64 -9.22 7.23
CA GLY A 342 -24.94 -9.14 6.60
C GLY A 342 -24.96 -9.59 5.14
N LYS A 343 -26.01 -9.22 4.47
CA LYS A 343 -26.16 -9.38 3.02
C LYS A 343 -26.98 -8.24 2.42
N VAL A 344 -26.86 -8.05 1.13
CA VAL A 344 -27.57 -7.00 0.40
C VAL A 344 -27.93 -7.51 -1.00
N SER A 345 -29.10 -7.08 -1.50
CA SER A 345 -29.63 -7.47 -2.80
C SER A 345 -29.65 -6.30 -3.78
N GLN A 346 -29.79 -6.63 -5.06
CA GLN A 346 -30.02 -5.60 -6.08
C GLN A 346 -31.27 -4.78 -5.77
N GLY A 347 -31.14 -3.46 -5.81
CA GLY A 347 -32.23 -2.53 -5.54
C GLY A 347 -32.34 -2.05 -4.11
N ASP A 348 -31.61 -2.66 -3.18
CA ASP A 348 -31.61 -2.28 -1.77
C ASP A 348 -31.03 -0.87 -1.56
N MET A 349 -31.54 -0.24 -0.49
CA MET A 349 -31.04 1.06 -0.03
C MET A 349 -30.09 0.86 1.13
N VAL A 350 -28.88 1.35 0.99
CA VAL A 350 -27.84 1.35 2.03
C VAL A 350 -27.48 2.77 2.44
N LEU A 351 -26.84 2.90 3.59
CA LEU A 351 -26.28 4.15 4.06
C LEU A 351 -24.79 4.18 3.76
N ASN A 352 -24.32 5.20 3.06
CA ASN A 352 -22.92 5.60 3.09
C ASN A 352 -22.71 6.35 4.42
N ALA A 353 -22.22 5.65 5.43
CA ALA A 353 -22.08 6.18 6.79
C ALA A 353 -21.02 7.28 6.88
N THR A 354 -19.96 7.19 6.08
CA THR A 354 -18.89 8.19 6.04
C THR A 354 -19.39 9.55 5.57
N LYS A 355 -20.33 9.58 4.61
CA LYS A 355 -20.87 10.83 4.03
C LYS A 355 -22.30 11.14 4.49
N GLY A 356 -22.93 10.28 5.29
CA GLY A 356 -24.30 10.43 5.75
C GLY A 356 -25.35 10.39 4.63
N LYS A 357 -25.05 9.78 3.49
CA LYS A 357 -25.92 9.74 2.30
C LYS A 357 -26.50 8.35 2.07
N LYS A 358 -27.74 8.32 1.61
CA LYS A 358 -28.40 7.07 1.20
C LYS A 358 -28.06 6.75 -0.25
N GLU A 359 -27.65 5.51 -0.48
CA GLU A 359 -27.28 5.01 -1.79
C GLU A 359 -28.17 3.82 -2.18
N ARG A 360 -28.48 3.70 -3.47
CA ARG A 360 -29.21 2.56 -3.99
C ARG A 360 -28.30 1.66 -4.80
N ILE A 361 -28.28 0.38 -4.47
CA ILE A 361 -27.52 -0.63 -5.21
C ILE A 361 -28.22 -0.92 -6.54
N GLY A 362 -27.52 -0.63 -7.65
CA GLY A 362 -28.03 -0.90 -8.99
C GLY A 362 -27.90 -2.39 -9.34
N LYS A 363 -26.69 -2.86 -9.59
CA LYS A 363 -26.35 -4.27 -9.83
C LYS A 363 -25.16 -4.69 -9.01
N LEU A 364 -25.02 -6.00 -8.85
CA LEU A 364 -23.94 -6.65 -8.13
C LEU A 364 -23.20 -7.58 -9.08
N PHE A 365 -21.88 -7.58 -9.00
CA PHE A 365 -21.04 -8.45 -9.82
C PHE A 365 -20.00 -9.16 -8.97
N GLN A 366 -19.79 -10.44 -9.28
CA GLN A 366 -18.56 -11.12 -8.93
C GLN A 366 -17.57 -10.93 -10.09
N MET A 367 -16.41 -10.40 -9.78
CA MET A 367 -15.44 -10.04 -10.81
C MET A 367 -14.52 -11.21 -11.17
N HIS A 368 -14.15 -11.26 -12.43
CA HIS A 368 -13.11 -12.11 -12.95
C HIS A 368 -12.20 -11.25 -13.85
N SER A 369 -11.19 -10.62 -13.26
CA SER A 369 -10.42 -9.56 -13.88
C SER A 369 -11.34 -8.44 -14.41
N ASN A 370 -11.43 -8.24 -15.72
CA ASN A 370 -12.30 -7.25 -16.37
C ASN A 370 -13.68 -7.79 -16.79
N LYS A 371 -14.02 -9.05 -16.43
CA LYS A 371 -15.32 -9.65 -16.75
C LYS A 371 -16.24 -9.61 -15.55
N GLU A 372 -17.46 -9.15 -15.76
CA GLU A 372 -18.50 -9.06 -14.73
C GLU A 372 -19.43 -10.25 -14.80
N ASN A 373 -19.54 -11.00 -13.71
CA ASN A 373 -20.54 -12.04 -13.54
C ASN A 373 -21.65 -11.51 -12.63
N PRO A 374 -22.87 -11.25 -13.15
CA PRO A 374 -23.94 -10.70 -12.34
C PRO A 374 -24.39 -11.71 -11.27
N VAL A 375 -24.62 -11.17 -10.07
CA VAL A 375 -25.18 -11.91 -8.93
C VAL A 375 -26.37 -11.15 -8.36
N GLU A 376 -27.29 -11.85 -7.70
CA GLU A 376 -28.49 -11.23 -7.13
C GLU A 376 -28.28 -10.68 -5.73
N GLU A 377 -27.41 -11.34 -4.95
CA GLU A 377 -27.09 -10.98 -3.57
C GLU A 377 -25.58 -10.92 -3.35
N ALA A 378 -25.16 -10.02 -2.46
CA ALA A 378 -23.80 -9.95 -1.95
C ALA A 378 -23.80 -10.38 -0.47
N HIS A 379 -22.99 -11.36 -0.13
CA HIS A 379 -22.94 -12.02 1.17
C HIS A 379 -21.70 -11.63 1.96
N ALA A 380 -21.82 -11.63 3.28
CA ALA A 380 -20.69 -11.48 4.19
C ALA A 380 -19.51 -12.40 3.83
N GLY A 381 -18.28 -11.93 4.02
CA GLY A 381 -17.06 -12.70 3.78
C GLY A 381 -16.52 -12.64 2.35
N HIS A 382 -17.21 -12.00 1.41
CA HIS A 382 -16.81 -11.94 0.01
C HIS A 382 -16.53 -10.54 -0.51
N ILE A 383 -15.97 -10.48 -1.73
CA ILE A 383 -15.63 -9.25 -2.44
C ILE A 383 -16.51 -9.16 -3.69
N TYR A 384 -17.16 -8.03 -3.87
CA TYR A 384 -18.05 -7.77 -5.01
C TYR A 384 -17.74 -6.42 -5.65
N ALA A 385 -18.25 -6.22 -6.86
CA ALA A 385 -18.32 -4.93 -7.51
C ALA A 385 -19.76 -4.47 -7.62
N LEU A 386 -20.03 -3.23 -7.23
CA LEU A 386 -21.36 -2.62 -7.22
C LEU A 386 -21.44 -1.49 -8.22
N ILE A 387 -22.58 -1.33 -8.87
CA ILE A 387 -22.91 -0.17 -9.69
C ILE A 387 -24.17 0.53 -9.21
N GLY A 388 -24.35 1.79 -9.65
CA GLY A 388 -25.51 2.61 -9.27
C GLY A 388 -25.24 3.52 -8.07
N LEU A 389 -24.10 3.37 -7.42
CA LEU A 389 -23.66 4.21 -6.32
C LEU A 389 -23.11 5.55 -6.87
N LYS A 390 -23.62 6.68 -6.39
CA LYS A 390 -23.29 7.99 -6.94
C LYS A 390 -22.16 8.69 -6.19
N ASP A 391 -22.29 8.75 -4.87
CA ASP A 391 -21.43 9.54 -4.01
C ASP A 391 -20.39 8.72 -3.22
N VAL A 392 -20.18 7.45 -3.61
CA VAL A 392 -19.22 6.56 -2.94
C VAL A 392 -17.81 6.79 -3.49
N THR A 393 -16.85 6.93 -2.59
CA THR A 393 -15.40 6.99 -2.88
C THR A 393 -14.66 5.87 -2.16
N THR A 394 -13.40 5.66 -2.52
CA THR A 394 -12.54 4.68 -1.84
C THR A 394 -12.41 5.02 -0.35
N GLY A 395 -12.58 4.02 0.52
CA GLY A 395 -12.56 4.18 1.97
C GLY A 395 -13.93 4.40 2.61
N ASP A 396 -14.99 4.67 1.82
CA ASP A 396 -16.33 4.85 2.38
C ASP A 396 -16.92 3.56 2.93
N THR A 397 -17.66 3.65 4.01
CA THR A 397 -18.41 2.55 4.59
C THR A 397 -19.87 2.55 4.12
N LEU A 398 -20.31 1.42 3.61
CA LEU A 398 -21.70 1.14 3.27
C LEU A 398 -22.31 0.23 4.33
N CYS A 399 -23.44 0.59 4.93
CA CYS A 399 -24.06 -0.18 6.00
C CYS A 399 -25.59 -0.14 5.96
N ALA A 400 -26.20 -0.95 6.81
CA ALA A 400 -27.65 -0.92 7.04
C ALA A 400 -28.06 0.41 7.64
N GLN A 401 -29.20 0.99 7.19
CA GLN A 401 -29.67 2.31 7.61
C GLN A 401 -30.07 2.35 9.10
N ASP A 402 -30.54 1.26 9.65
CA ASP A 402 -31.00 1.07 11.02
C ASP A 402 -29.90 0.67 12.00
N SER A 403 -28.74 0.37 11.50
CA SER A 403 -27.56 -0.02 12.31
C SER A 403 -26.27 0.58 11.72
N PRO A 404 -26.13 1.92 11.78
CA PRO A 404 -25.00 2.62 11.17
C PRO A 404 -23.69 2.30 11.90
N ILE A 405 -22.64 2.18 11.12
CA ILE A 405 -21.25 2.00 11.57
C ILE A 405 -20.34 2.70 10.56
N ILE A 406 -19.25 3.27 11.02
CA ILE A 406 -18.11 3.68 10.18
C ILE A 406 -16.98 2.72 10.49
N LEU A 407 -16.59 1.92 9.50
CA LEU A 407 -15.40 1.09 9.57
C LEU A 407 -14.18 2.00 9.52
N GLU A 408 -13.06 1.54 10.06
CA GLU A 408 -11.82 2.30 10.07
C GLU A 408 -11.50 2.85 8.67
N SER A 409 -11.26 4.17 8.60
CA SER A 409 -10.95 4.85 7.34
C SER A 409 -9.54 4.52 6.89
N MET A 410 -9.34 4.41 5.56
CA MET A 410 -8.01 4.32 4.99
C MET A 410 -7.38 5.71 4.97
N THR A 411 -6.20 5.86 5.55
CA THR A 411 -5.37 7.06 5.41
C THR A 411 -4.50 6.92 4.16
N PHE A 412 -4.43 7.98 3.38
CA PHE A 412 -3.63 7.99 2.16
C PHE A 412 -2.50 9.01 2.29
N PRO A 413 -1.26 8.66 1.89
CA PRO A 413 -0.16 9.59 1.94
C PRO A 413 -0.34 10.74 0.94
N ASP A 414 0.19 11.90 1.29
CA ASP A 414 0.23 13.06 0.39
C ASP A 414 1.13 12.80 -0.82
N PRO A 415 0.78 13.34 -2.00
CA PRO A 415 1.63 13.23 -3.19
C PRO A 415 3.00 13.87 -2.96
N VAL A 416 4.04 13.24 -3.51
CA VAL A 416 5.43 13.72 -3.38
C VAL A 416 5.92 14.44 -4.63
N ILE A 417 5.28 14.23 -5.78
CA ILE A 417 5.64 14.88 -7.06
C ILE A 417 4.43 15.63 -7.59
N HIS A 418 4.68 16.83 -8.14
CA HIS A 418 3.67 17.65 -8.79
C HIS A 418 4.14 18.09 -10.17
N VAL A 419 3.26 18.01 -11.16
CA VAL A 419 3.49 18.48 -12.52
C VAL A 419 2.35 19.38 -12.99
N ALA A 420 2.67 20.41 -13.76
CA ALA A 420 1.64 21.21 -14.41
C ALA A 420 1.12 20.46 -15.64
N ILE A 421 -0.19 20.47 -15.86
CA ILE A 421 -0.83 19.90 -17.03
C ILE A 421 -1.66 20.96 -17.75
N GLU A 422 -1.44 21.12 -19.05
CA GLU A 422 -2.13 22.10 -19.87
C GLU A 422 -2.77 21.41 -21.09
N PRO A 423 -4.07 21.63 -21.35
CA PRO A 423 -4.70 21.09 -22.54
C PRO A 423 -4.15 21.78 -23.80
N LYS A 424 -3.93 21.02 -24.88
CA LYS A 424 -3.43 21.58 -26.14
C LYS A 424 -4.44 22.47 -26.85
N THR A 425 -5.73 22.19 -26.65
CA THR A 425 -6.82 22.93 -27.30
C THR A 425 -7.94 23.27 -26.32
N LYS A 426 -8.78 24.25 -26.67
CA LYS A 426 -9.96 24.57 -25.85
C LYS A 426 -10.95 23.40 -25.73
N GLY A 427 -11.05 22.54 -26.74
CA GLY A 427 -11.89 21.35 -26.70
C GLY A 427 -11.37 20.26 -25.77
N ASP A 428 -10.07 20.28 -25.50
CA ASP A 428 -9.45 19.35 -24.53
C ASP A 428 -9.62 19.80 -23.09
N GLN A 429 -9.93 21.08 -22.83
CA GLN A 429 -10.13 21.63 -21.50
C GLN A 429 -11.29 20.93 -20.75
N GLU A 430 -12.45 20.79 -21.40
CA GLU A 430 -13.61 20.12 -20.79
C GLU A 430 -13.35 18.64 -20.57
N LYS A 431 -12.71 17.99 -21.55
CA LYS A 431 -12.33 16.58 -21.44
C LYS A 431 -11.29 16.36 -20.34
N LEU A 432 -10.31 17.26 -20.21
CA LEU A 432 -9.31 17.23 -19.16
C LEU A 432 -9.96 17.31 -17.78
N SER A 433 -10.89 18.23 -17.56
CA SER A 433 -11.60 18.37 -16.29
C SER A 433 -12.37 17.09 -15.93
N VAL A 434 -13.06 16.48 -16.90
CA VAL A 434 -13.78 15.21 -16.69
C VAL A 434 -12.82 14.06 -16.40
N ALA A 435 -11.71 13.97 -17.14
CA ALA A 435 -10.70 12.94 -16.94
C ALA A 435 -10.08 13.03 -15.54
N ILE A 436 -9.65 14.22 -15.16
CA ILE A 436 -9.06 14.50 -13.85
C ILE A 436 -10.03 14.13 -12.73
N GLN A 437 -11.29 14.58 -12.80
CA GLN A 437 -12.28 14.27 -11.78
C GLN A 437 -12.45 12.75 -11.61
N LYS A 438 -12.61 12.01 -12.71
CA LYS A 438 -12.79 10.55 -12.65
C LYS A 438 -11.56 9.83 -12.09
N LEU A 439 -10.38 10.25 -12.51
CA LEU A 439 -9.13 9.65 -12.05
C LEU A 439 -8.85 9.94 -10.58
N SER A 440 -9.17 11.14 -10.08
CA SER A 440 -9.10 11.46 -8.64
C SER A 440 -10.13 10.71 -7.80
N GLU A 441 -11.30 10.34 -8.37
CA GLU A 441 -12.26 9.47 -7.68
C GLU A 441 -11.77 8.01 -7.58
N GLU A 442 -10.94 7.57 -8.54
CA GLU A 442 -10.34 6.23 -8.54
C GLU A 442 -9.16 6.13 -7.58
N ASP A 443 -8.29 7.14 -7.57
CA ASP A 443 -7.08 7.16 -6.77
C ASP A 443 -7.00 8.42 -5.89
N PRO A 444 -7.19 8.28 -4.57
CA PRO A 444 -7.11 9.41 -3.63
C PRO A 444 -5.74 10.09 -3.56
N THR A 445 -4.66 9.42 -3.97
CA THR A 445 -3.31 10.01 -4.01
C THR A 445 -3.00 10.75 -5.30
N PHE A 446 -3.87 10.63 -6.30
CA PHE A 446 -3.86 11.49 -7.47
C PHE A 446 -4.63 12.77 -7.15
N THR A 447 -3.90 13.82 -6.81
CA THR A 447 -4.47 15.11 -6.41
C THR A 447 -4.45 16.10 -7.55
N VAL A 448 -5.34 17.06 -7.49
CA VAL A 448 -5.43 18.14 -8.46
C VAL A 448 -5.64 19.45 -7.73
N SER A 449 -4.87 20.43 -8.08
CA SER A 449 -4.98 21.80 -7.60
C SER A 449 -4.88 22.80 -8.74
N LEU A 450 -5.49 23.94 -8.57
CA LEU A 450 -5.27 25.09 -9.43
C LEU A 450 -4.24 25.98 -8.76
N ASP A 451 -3.19 26.33 -9.48
CA ASP A 451 -2.22 27.31 -9.01
C ASP A 451 -2.84 28.70 -9.18
N ASP A 452 -3.12 29.36 -8.07
CA ASP A 452 -3.81 30.66 -8.04
C ASP A 452 -2.96 31.79 -8.67
N GLU A 453 -1.63 31.66 -8.70
CA GLU A 453 -0.74 32.67 -9.30
C GLU A 453 -0.61 32.49 -10.81
N THR A 454 -0.46 31.26 -11.27
CA THR A 454 -0.23 30.95 -12.69
C THR A 454 -1.51 30.55 -13.44
N GLY A 455 -2.58 30.19 -12.73
CA GLY A 455 -3.81 29.64 -13.31
C GLY A 455 -3.63 28.25 -13.92
N GLN A 456 -2.49 27.61 -13.67
CA GLN A 456 -2.18 26.26 -14.18
C GLN A 456 -2.87 25.19 -13.36
N THR A 457 -3.32 24.14 -14.02
CA THR A 457 -3.76 22.93 -13.34
C THR A 457 -2.53 22.10 -12.98
N VAL A 458 -2.35 21.84 -11.70
CA VAL A 458 -1.26 21.04 -11.15
C VAL A 458 -1.81 19.68 -10.70
N ILE A 459 -1.21 18.60 -11.19
CA ILE A 459 -1.53 17.24 -10.76
C ILE A 459 -0.41 16.70 -9.87
N GLY A 460 -0.79 16.05 -8.78
CA GLY A 460 0.11 15.44 -7.82
C GLY A 460 0.00 13.92 -7.81
N GLY A 461 1.10 13.24 -7.55
CA GLY A 461 1.17 11.77 -7.49
C GLY A 461 2.32 11.25 -6.64
N MET A 462 2.34 9.94 -6.42
CA MET A 462 3.30 9.26 -5.55
C MET A 462 4.67 9.07 -6.18
N GLY A 463 4.79 9.20 -7.49
CA GLY A 463 6.03 9.04 -8.23
C GLY A 463 5.89 9.41 -9.70
N GLU A 464 7.03 9.42 -10.40
CA GLU A 464 7.09 9.77 -11.83
C GLU A 464 6.28 8.78 -12.67
N LEU A 465 6.41 7.49 -12.41
CA LEU A 465 5.65 6.45 -13.10
C LEU A 465 4.15 6.56 -12.83
N HIS A 466 3.75 6.91 -11.62
CA HIS A 466 2.36 7.13 -11.25
C HIS A 466 1.73 8.24 -12.12
N LEU A 467 2.37 9.40 -12.20
CA LEU A 467 1.89 10.52 -13.02
C LEU A 467 1.90 10.18 -14.51
N ASP A 468 2.94 9.51 -15.02
CA ASP A 468 3.03 9.05 -16.39
C ASP A 468 1.86 8.15 -16.79
N VAL A 469 1.50 7.21 -15.93
CA VAL A 469 0.36 6.31 -16.14
C VAL A 469 -0.94 7.10 -16.24
N PHE A 470 -1.17 8.05 -15.33
CA PHE A 470 -2.39 8.87 -15.35
C PHE A 470 -2.49 9.78 -16.57
N VAL A 471 -1.40 10.40 -16.97
CA VAL A 471 -1.35 11.22 -18.20
C VAL A 471 -1.62 10.37 -19.45
N ASP A 472 -1.05 9.17 -19.52
CA ASP A 472 -1.30 8.27 -20.64
C ASP A 472 -2.73 7.72 -20.63
N ARG A 473 -3.34 7.46 -19.46
CA ARG A 473 -4.77 7.13 -19.33
C ARG A 473 -5.67 8.27 -19.82
N MET A 474 -5.35 9.52 -19.47
CA MET A 474 -6.08 10.68 -19.98
C MET A 474 -6.08 10.70 -21.51
N ARG A 475 -4.95 10.40 -22.14
CA ARG A 475 -4.83 10.34 -23.60
C ARG A 475 -5.59 9.16 -24.19
N ARG A 476 -5.44 7.94 -23.66
CA ARG A 476 -6.02 6.71 -24.23
C ARG A 476 -7.51 6.58 -23.96
N GLU A 477 -7.93 6.76 -22.70
CA GLU A 477 -9.30 6.52 -22.26
C GLU A 477 -10.22 7.74 -22.53
N PHE A 478 -9.72 8.96 -22.27
CA PHE A 478 -10.51 10.19 -22.34
C PHE A 478 -10.26 11.02 -23.61
N LYS A 479 -9.30 10.60 -24.43
CA LYS A 479 -8.92 11.31 -25.66
C LYS A 479 -8.53 12.78 -25.39
N VAL A 480 -7.77 13.02 -24.34
CA VAL A 480 -7.24 14.33 -23.96
C VAL A 480 -5.82 14.47 -24.47
N GLU A 481 -5.55 15.52 -25.24
CA GLU A 481 -4.19 15.92 -25.59
C GLU A 481 -3.75 17.06 -24.65
N ALA A 482 -2.72 16.80 -23.86
CA ALA A 482 -2.19 17.76 -22.89
C ALA A 482 -0.66 17.85 -22.96
N ASN A 483 -0.13 19.03 -22.63
CA ASN A 483 1.29 19.23 -22.35
C ASN A 483 1.51 19.06 -20.87
N VAL A 484 2.56 18.34 -20.50
CA VAL A 484 2.97 18.13 -19.12
C VAL A 484 4.20 18.99 -18.86
N GLY A 485 4.14 19.83 -17.82
CA GLY A 485 5.25 20.67 -17.40
C GLY A 485 6.33 19.85 -16.67
N ALA A 486 7.44 20.53 -16.32
CA ALA A 486 8.48 19.89 -15.51
C ALA A 486 7.92 19.43 -14.15
N PRO A 487 8.35 18.28 -13.64
CA PRO A 487 7.96 17.84 -12.31
C PRO A 487 8.28 18.89 -11.26
N GLN A 488 7.35 19.12 -10.34
CA GLN A 488 7.57 19.98 -9.18
C GLN A 488 7.72 19.12 -7.93
N VAL A 489 8.63 19.55 -7.04
CA VAL A 489 8.88 18.84 -5.79
C VAL A 489 7.99 19.44 -4.70
N ALA A 490 7.35 18.60 -3.90
CA ALA A 490 6.57 19.04 -2.76
C ALA A 490 7.48 19.44 -1.60
N TYR A 491 7.98 20.68 -1.66
CA TYR A 491 8.75 21.26 -0.57
C TYR A 491 7.88 21.49 0.66
N ARG A 492 8.53 21.57 1.83
CA ARG A 492 7.93 21.97 3.11
C ARG A 492 8.78 23.06 3.73
N GLU A 493 8.24 23.72 4.73
CA GLU A 493 8.98 24.68 5.55
C GLU A 493 8.96 24.23 7.00
N THR A 494 9.96 24.61 7.78
CA THR A 494 9.97 24.42 9.24
C THR A 494 10.76 25.53 9.91
N ILE A 495 10.79 25.55 11.24
CA ILE A 495 11.54 26.50 12.04
C ILE A 495 12.67 25.81 12.80
N ARG A 496 13.79 26.52 13.00
CA ARG A 496 14.97 25.97 13.71
C ARG A 496 15.10 26.44 15.15
N LYS A 497 14.48 27.55 15.49
CA LYS A 497 14.66 28.19 16.79
C LYS A 497 13.33 28.41 17.47
N LYS A 498 13.36 28.28 18.78
CA LYS A 498 12.26 28.73 19.62
C LYS A 498 12.17 30.24 19.60
N VAL A 499 10.96 30.78 19.51
CA VAL A 499 10.63 32.18 19.69
C VAL A 499 9.55 32.30 20.74
N ASP A 500 9.90 32.95 21.83
CA ASP A 500 8.99 33.21 22.95
C ASP A 500 8.31 34.57 22.81
N LYS A 501 7.07 34.64 23.34
CA LYS A 501 6.34 35.90 23.53
C LYS A 501 6.11 36.71 22.25
N VAL A 502 5.72 36.04 21.18
CA VAL A 502 5.21 36.71 19.98
C VAL A 502 3.82 37.26 20.30
N GLU A 503 3.71 38.55 20.31
CA GLU A 503 2.46 39.27 20.61
C GLU A 503 1.89 39.83 19.32
N TYR A 504 0.61 39.55 19.05
CA TYR A 504 -0.13 40.18 17.96
C TYR A 504 -1.48 40.66 18.42
N THR A 505 -1.83 41.90 18.03
CA THR A 505 -3.12 42.49 18.30
C THR A 505 -3.85 42.78 17.00
N HIS A 506 -4.93 42.06 16.76
CA HIS A 506 -5.88 42.38 15.69
C HIS A 506 -6.84 43.41 16.17
N LYS A 507 -6.83 44.60 15.56
CA LYS A 507 -7.74 45.68 15.85
C LYS A 507 -8.20 46.31 14.54
N LYS A 508 -9.50 46.23 14.25
CA LYS A 508 -10.13 46.88 13.10
C LYS A 508 -11.39 47.60 13.51
N GLN A 509 -11.52 48.86 13.18
CA GLN A 509 -12.72 49.67 13.36
C GLN A 509 -13.19 50.12 11.98
N THR A 510 -14.36 49.64 11.57
CA THR A 510 -15.04 50.07 10.34
C THR A 510 -16.49 50.33 10.71
N GLY A 511 -16.90 51.58 10.95
CA GLY A 511 -18.27 52.08 10.99
C GLY A 511 -19.42 51.20 11.54
N GLY A 512 -19.17 50.32 12.50
CA GLY A 512 -20.08 49.35 13.11
C GLY A 512 -19.40 48.62 14.26
N SER A 513 -19.75 47.37 14.55
CA SER A 513 -19.03 46.54 15.54
C SER A 513 -17.55 46.39 15.13
N GLY A 514 -16.63 46.71 16.01
CA GLY A 514 -15.20 46.56 15.79
C GLY A 514 -14.75 45.09 15.79
N GLN A 515 -13.47 44.85 15.48
CA GLN A 515 -12.83 43.54 15.68
C GLN A 515 -11.63 43.71 16.60
N PHE A 516 -11.58 42.91 17.65
CA PHE A 516 -10.47 42.95 18.61
C PHE A 516 -10.09 41.53 19.04
N ALA A 517 -8.82 41.20 18.92
CA ALA A 517 -8.23 40.01 19.52
C ALA A 517 -6.74 40.24 19.77
N LYS A 518 -6.28 39.92 20.96
CA LYS A 518 -4.85 39.95 21.29
C LYS A 518 -4.41 38.57 21.73
N VAL A 519 -3.32 38.08 21.15
CA VAL A 519 -2.71 36.80 21.50
C VAL A 519 -1.21 36.96 21.76
N GLN A 520 -0.70 36.23 22.72
CA GLN A 520 0.73 36.09 22.98
C GLN A 520 1.07 34.59 22.89
N MET A 521 1.96 34.25 21.98
CA MET A 521 2.29 32.88 21.66
C MET A 521 3.80 32.61 21.68
N SER A 522 4.19 31.37 21.86
CA SER A 522 5.53 30.87 21.57
C SER A 522 5.45 29.81 20.49
N PHE A 523 6.50 29.73 19.69
CA PHE A 523 6.68 28.74 18.63
C PHE A 523 8.03 28.09 18.79
N GLU A 524 8.06 26.77 18.73
CA GLU A 524 9.29 25.98 18.82
C GLU A 524 9.28 24.79 17.87
N PRO A 525 10.45 24.32 17.44
CA PRO A 525 10.52 23.08 16.67
C PRO A 525 9.91 21.94 17.47
N LEU A 526 9.04 21.16 16.85
CA LEU A 526 8.52 19.93 17.41
C LEU A 526 9.57 18.82 17.17
N VAL A 527 10.07 18.26 18.27
CA VAL A 527 10.92 17.06 18.18
C VAL A 527 9.97 15.89 18.01
N VAL A 528 9.88 15.39 16.79
CA VAL A 528 9.10 14.19 16.49
C VAL A 528 9.87 13.00 17.07
N ASP A 529 9.32 12.38 18.12
CA ASP A 529 9.87 11.16 18.69
C ASP A 529 9.67 10.04 17.68
N GLU A 530 10.75 9.43 17.19
CA GLU A 530 10.69 8.34 16.22
C GLU A 530 9.94 7.09 16.76
N ALA A 531 9.80 7.00 18.07
CA ALA A 531 9.12 5.91 18.76
C ALA A 531 7.64 6.23 19.11
N ALA A 532 7.19 7.48 18.98
CA ALA A 532 5.83 7.88 19.29
C ALA A 532 4.97 7.86 18.03
N GLU A 533 4.34 6.73 17.76
CA GLU A 533 3.24 6.63 16.81
C GLU A 533 1.96 7.16 17.47
N THR A 534 1.20 7.99 16.74
CA THR A 534 -0.19 8.28 17.12
C THR A 534 -1.02 6.99 16.94
N ALA A 535 -2.19 6.93 17.55
CA ALA A 535 -3.11 5.78 17.41
C ALA A 535 -3.48 5.46 15.94
N GLU A 536 -3.14 6.34 15.01
CA GLU A 536 -3.39 6.24 13.56
C GLU A 536 -2.12 5.89 12.75
N GLY A 537 -0.97 5.66 13.40
CA GLY A 537 0.29 5.31 12.73
C GLY A 537 0.97 6.46 11.98
N GLU A 538 0.47 7.70 12.08
CA GLU A 538 1.09 8.91 11.54
C GLU A 538 1.82 9.71 12.64
N LYS A 539 2.96 10.29 12.30
CA LYS A 539 3.70 11.18 13.18
C LYS A 539 2.99 12.53 13.24
N ALA A 540 2.67 13.03 14.43
CA ALA A 540 2.11 14.36 14.58
C ALA A 540 3.14 15.41 14.23
N HIS A 541 2.94 16.12 13.11
CA HIS A 541 3.81 17.21 12.64
C HIS A 541 3.42 18.60 13.20
N TYR A 542 2.43 18.62 14.07
CA TYR A 542 1.93 19.83 14.72
C TYR A 542 1.42 19.52 16.12
N GLU A 543 1.74 20.41 17.08
CA GLU A 543 1.21 20.36 18.44
C GLU A 543 0.76 21.74 18.87
N PHE A 544 -0.48 21.85 19.37
CA PHE A 544 -0.98 23.07 20.00
C PHE A 544 -1.11 22.90 21.51
N ALA A 545 -0.49 23.78 22.27
CA ALA A 545 -0.56 23.81 23.72
C ALA A 545 -1.25 25.08 24.22
N ASN A 546 -2.14 24.93 25.17
CA ASN A 546 -2.79 26.05 25.85
C ASN A 546 -2.20 26.24 27.25
N ALA A 547 -1.52 27.36 27.46
CA ALA A 547 -0.92 27.76 28.74
C ALA A 547 -1.57 29.02 29.33
N VAL A 548 -2.72 29.46 28.81
CA VAL A 548 -3.42 30.64 29.29
C VAL A 548 -3.96 30.43 30.70
N THR A 549 -3.68 31.37 31.59
CA THR A 549 -4.18 31.38 32.99
C THR A 549 -5.13 32.57 33.22
N GLY A 550 -6.06 32.41 34.16
CA GLY A 550 -6.93 33.52 34.62
C GLY A 550 -7.99 33.95 33.61
N GLY A 551 -8.32 33.15 32.59
CA GLY A 551 -9.42 33.43 31.66
C GLY A 551 -9.20 34.65 30.74
N ARG A 552 -7.96 35.09 30.52
CA ARG A 552 -7.63 36.24 29.68
C ARG A 552 -7.98 36.04 28.21
N VAL A 553 -8.00 34.81 27.75
CA VAL A 553 -8.59 34.38 26.48
C VAL A 553 -9.75 33.44 26.83
N PRO A 554 -11.01 33.76 26.49
CA PRO A 554 -12.16 32.89 26.70
C PRO A 554 -11.92 31.53 26.02
N ARG A 555 -12.36 30.44 26.68
CA ARG A 555 -12.14 29.07 26.20
C ARG A 555 -12.73 28.84 24.80
N GLU A 556 -13.81 29.50 24.47
CA GLU A 556 -14.48 29.44 23.17
C GLU A 556 -13.63 29.96 22.01
N TYR A 557 -12.64 30.83 22.24
CA TYR A 557 -11.78 31.41 21.22
C TYR A 557 -10.43 30.65 21.04
N ILE A 558 -10.10 29.77 21.99
CA ILE A 558 -8.84 29.00 21.90
C ILE A 558 -8.76 28.11 20.65
N PRO A 559 -9.84 27.36 20.29
CA PRO A 559 -9.84 26.59 19.03
C PRO A 559 -9.69 27.47 17.78
N SER A 560 -10.19 28.70 17.83
CA SER A 560 -10.04 29.65 16.71
C SER A 560 -8.61 30.14 16.54
N VAL A 561 -7.88 30.33 17.65
CA VAL A 561 -6.42 30.64 17.59
C VAL A 561 -5.66 29.49 16.94
N ASP A 562 -5.94 28.26 17.39
CA ASP A 562 -5.33 27.07 16.83
C ASP A 562 -5.63 26.91 15.32
N ALA A 563 -6.88 27.01 14.91
CA ALA A 563 -7.27 27.01 13.50
C ALA A 563 -6.58 28.09 12.68
N GLY A 564 -6.36 29.29 13.27
CA GLY A 564 -5.62 30.38 12.63
C GLY A 564 -4.14 30.05 12.41
N VAL A 565 -3.50 29.38 13.36
CA VAL A 565 -2.12 28.90 13.23
C VAL A 565 -2.03 27.84 12.13
N GLN A 566 -2.92 26.87 12.14
CA GLN A 566 -2.93 25.80 11.13
C GLN A 566 -3.16 26.34 9.72
N ASP A 567 -4.10 27.26 9.52
CA ASP A 567 -4.31 27.94 8.22
C ASP A 567 -3.04 28.68 7.76
N ALA A 568 -2.31 29.33 8.68
CA ALA A 568 -1.08 30.02 8.35
C ALA A 568 0.07 29.06 8.01
N MET A 569 0.10 27.88 8.64
CA MET A 569 1.08 26.84 8.31
C MET A 569 0.91 26.34 6.90
N LEU A 570 -0.30 26.26 6.37
CA LEU A 570 -0.54 25.80 4.99
C LEU A 570 0.10 26.71 3.92
N THR A 571 0.30 27.98 4.23
CA THR A 571 0.81 28.98 3.28
C THR A 571 2.31 29.31 3.49
N GLY A 572 2.93 28.79 4.53
CA GLY A 572 4.34 29.01 4.85
C GLY A 572 4.72 30.48 5.07
N VAL A 573 6.02 30.75 5.22
CA VAL A 573 6.56 32.10 5.42
C VAL A 573 7.79 32.42 4.55
N LEU A 574 8.39 31.41 3.92
CA LEU A 574 9.55 31.57 3.03
C LEU A 574 9.16 31.62 1.57
N ALA A 575 8.55 30.56 1.07
CA ALA A 575 8.25 30.35 -0.33
C ALA A 575 6.79 29.90 -0.58
N GLY A 576 5.96 29.88 0.47
CA GLY A 576 4.56 29.52 0.35
C GLY A 576 4.30 28.02 0.49
N TYR A 577 5.27 27.23 0.91
CA TYR A 577 5.08 25.80 1.14
C TYR A 577 4.56 25.51 2.55
N PRO A 578 3.75 24.43 2.72
CA PRO A 578 3.24 24.06 4.02
C PRO A 578 4.35 23.88 5.06
N MET A 579 4.09 24.35 6.28
CA MET A 579 5.02 24.22 7.40
C MET A 579 4.72 22.95 8.21
N VAL A 580 5.75 22.31 8.73
CA VAL A 580 5.68 21.06 9.50
C VAL A 580 6.60 21.13 10.73
N ASP A 581 6.42 20.19 11.66
CA ASP A 581 7.24 19.99 12.86
C ASP A 581 7.30 21.22 13.77
N ILE A 582 6.12 21.76 14.10
CA ILE A 582 5.97 22.96 14.88
C ILE A 582 5.06 22.73 16.10
N LYS A 583 5.56 23.17 17.24
CA LYS A 583 4.78 23.31 18.45
C LYS A 583 4.43 24.76 18.68
N ALA A 584 3.12 25.03 18.75
CA ALA A 584 2.58 26.36 19.05
C ALA A 584 1.98 26.36 20.45
N THR A 585 2.37 27.33 21.28
CA THR A 585 1.82 27.47 22.63
C THR A 585 1.15 28.85 22.78
N LEU A 586 -0.14 28.86 23.09
CA LEU A 586 -0.83 30.08 23.47
C LEU A 586 -0.56 30.37 24.94
N ILE A 587 0.12 31.49 25.22
CA ILE A 587 0.61 31.84 26.57
C ILE A 587 -0.33 32.81 27.27
N ASP A 588 -0.77 33.86 26.58
CA ASP A 588 -1.57 34.92 27.12
C ASP A 588 -2.36 35.62 26.00
N GLY A 589 -3.26 36.54 26.36
CA GLY A 589 -3.98 37.34 25.41
C GLY A 589 -4.95 38.34 26.08
N ALA A 590 -5.77 38.97 25.27
CA ALA A 590 -6.84 39.83 25.75
C ALA A 590 -8.02 39.82 24.78
N TYR A 591 -9.20 40.00 25.33
CA TYR A 591 -10.43 40.11 24.56
C TYR A 591 -11.21 41.39 24.93
N HIS A 592 -12.16 41.73 24.10
CA HIS A 592 -13.08 42.83 24.33
C HIS A 592 -14.51 42.29 24.30
N GLU A 593 -15.33 42.61 25.29
CA GLU A 593 -16.66 42.01 25.48
C GLU A 593 -17.59 42.14 24.26
N VAL A 594 -17.41 43.19 23.44
CA VAL A 594 -18.30 43.50 22.30
C VAL A 594 -17.63 43.23 20.96
N ASP A 595 -16.29 43.46 20.83
CA ASP A 595 -15.57 43.46 19.57
C ASP A 595 -14.76 42.17 19.31
N SER A 596 -14.74 41.24 20.27
CA SER A 596 -14.07 39.96 20.08
C SER A 596 -14.99 38.92 19.41
N SER A 597 -14.42 38.13 18.54
CA SER A 597 -15.09 37.07 17.82
C SER A 597 -14.12 35.94 17.48
N GLU A 598 -14.63 34.76 17.16
CA GLU A 598 -13.84 33.63 16.67
C GLU A 598 -12.95 34.04 15.49
N MET A 599 -13.51 34.77 14.52
CA MET A 599 -12.77 35.26 13.35
C MET A 599 -11.62 36.18 13.72
N ALA A 600 -11.81 37.10 14.69
CA ALA A 600 -10.79 38.01 15.16
C ALA A 600 -9.61 37.23 15.79
N PHE A 601 -9.90 36.20 16.61
CA PHE A 601 -8.88 35.34 17.21
C PHE A 601 -8.21 34.42 16.19
N LYS A 602 -8.94 33.94 15.19
CA LYS A 602 -8.37 33.17 14.07
C LYS A 602 -7.35 34.02 13.30
N ILE A 603 -7.68 35.27 12.97
CA ILE A 603 -6.76 36.19 12.31
C ILE A 603 -5.57 36.50 13.22
N ALA A 604 -5.81 36.74 14.52
CA ALA A 604 -4.72 37.03 15.46
C ALA A 604 -3.73 35.85 15.58
N GLY A 605 -4.23 34.62 15.67
CA GLY A 605 -3.41 33.39 15.68
C GLY A 605 -2.58 33.24 14.41
N SER A 606 -3.22 33.41 13.24
CA SER A 606 -2.56 33.36 11.94
C SER A 606 -1.43 34.37 11.82
N MET A 607 -1.67 35.61 12.21
CA MET A 607 -0.66 36.67 12.10
C MET A 607 0.46 36.53 13.12
N ALA A 608 0.14 36.13 14.37
CA ALA A 608 1.14 35.83 15.37
C ALA A 608 2.09 34.70 14.91
N PHE A 609 1.53 33.66 14.30
CA PHE A 609 2.33 32.59 13.72
C PHE A 609 3.26 33.10 12.62
N LYS A 610 2.74 33.86 11.64
CA LYS A 610 3.54 34.39 10.53
C LYS A 610 4.70 35.26 11.01
N GLU A 611 4.48 36.09 12.04
CA GLU A 611 5.55 36.90 12.63
C GLU A 611 6.55 36.07 13.43
N GLY A 612 6.05 35.10 14.20
CA GLY A 612 6.89 34.19 15.00
C GLY A 612 7.77 33.30 14.13
N ALA A 613 7.17 32.66 13.15
CA ALA A 613 7.88 31.77 12.23
C ALA A 613 8.99 32.48 11.46
N LYS A 614 8.78 33.74 11.01
CA LYS A 614 9.83 34.56 10.38
C LYS A 614 11.02 34.81 11.28
N LYS A 615 10.82 34.95 12.60
CA LYS A 615 11.86 35.17 13.60
C LYS A 615 12.53 33.87 14.06
N ALA A 616 11.87 32.75 13.85
CA ALA A 616 12.31 31.43 14.29
C ALA A 616 13.34 30.75 13.38
N SER A 617 14.00 31.50 12.50
CA SER A 617 14.94 30.97 11.49
C SER A 617 14.29 29.89 10.62
N PRO A 618 13.29 30.26 9.81
CA PRO A 618 12.59 29.29 8.96
C PRO A 618 13.54 28.74 7.89
N VAL A 619 13.38 27.48 7.56
CA VAL A 619 14.17 26.76 6.55
C VAL A 619 13.26 25.96 5.64
N LEU A 620 13.75 25.72 4.40
CA LEU A 620 13.08 24.89 3.41
C LEU A 620 13.49 23.44 3.59
N LEU A 621 12.50 22.54 3.49
CA LEU A 621 12.68 21.10 3.50
C LEU A 621 12.38 20.52 2.13
N GLU A 622 13.15 19.52 1.73
CA GLU A 622 12.93 18.74 0.52
C GLU A 622 12.72 17.26 0.84
N PRO A 623 11.90 16.55 0.06
CA PRO A 623 11.75 15.11 0.23
C PRO A 623 13.03 14.40 -0.20
N VAL A 624 13.50 13.51 0.67
CA VAL A 624 14.65 12.63 0.44
C VAL A 624 14.15 11.21 0.22
N MET A 625 14.71 10.58 -0.79
CA MET A 625 14.36 9.21 -1.17
C MET A 625 15.44 8.25 -0.70
N ALA A 626 15.02 7.13 -0.11
CA ALA A 626 15.87 5.96 0.08
C ALA A 626 15.99 5.26 -1.28
N VAL A 627 17.15 5.35 -1.88
CA VAL A 627 17.46 4.79 -3.20
C VAL A 627 18.32 3.55 -3.02
N GLU A 628 17.90 2.44 -3.62
CA GLU A 628 18.71 1.25 -3.74
C GLU A 628 19.04 0.99 -5.21
N VAL A 629 20.33 0.88 -5.52
CA VAL A 629 20.80 0.53 -6.86
C VAL A 629 21.50 -0.80 -6.82
N ARG A 630 21.09 -1.71 -7.69
CA ARG A 630 21.73 -3.01 -7.91
C ARG A 630 22.48 -2.96 -9.23
N THR A 631 23.77 -3.16 -9.19
CA THR A 631 24.64 -3.01 -10.35
C THR A 631 25.73 -4.09 -10.34
N PRO A 632 26.20 -4.57 -11.53
CA PRO A 632 27.44 -5.31 -11.61
C PRO A 632 28.61 -4.52 -11.00
N GLU A 633 29.57 -5.22 -10.44
CA GLU A 633 30.72 -4.62 -9.76
C GLU A 633 31.50 -3.62 -10.65
N GLU A 634 31.59 -3.90 -11.94
CA GLU A 634 32.29 -3.06 -12.94
C GLU A 634 31.70 -1.63 -13.04
N TYR A 635 30.41 -1.43 -12.73
CA TYR A 635 29.74 -0.12 -12.79
C TYR A 635 29.55 0.53 -11.41
N MET A 636 29.96 -0.11 -10.33
CA MET A 636 29.76 0.39 -8.96
C MET A 636 30.32 1.78 -8.78
N GLY A 637 31.54 2.03 -9.30
CA GLY A 637 32.18 3.35 -9.20
C GLY A 637 31.40 4.47 -9.90
N ASP A 638 30.87 4.18 -11.09
CA ASP A 638 30.09 5.14 -11.87
C ASP A 638 28.76 5.44 -11.20
N VAL A 639 28.10 4.43 -10.62
CA VAL A 639 26.85 4.59 -9.88
C VAL A 639 27.04 5.42 -8.62
N ILE A 640 28.08 5.14 -7.83
CA ILE A 640 28.42 5.92 -6.62
C ILE A 640 28.75 7.36 -6.99
N GLY A 641 29.54 7.57 -8.03
CA GLY A 641 29.89 8.88 -8.55
C GLY A 641 28.64 9.69 -8.97
N ASP A 642 27.71 9.04 -9.64
CA ASP A 642 26.46 9.65 -10.07
C ASP A 642 25.55 10.01 -8.88
N LEU A 643 25.34 9.10 -7.95
CA LEU A 643 24.53 9.35 -6.74
C LEU A 643 25.14 10.51 -5.90
N ASN A 644 26.44 10.54 -5.74
CA ASN A 644 27.12 11.66 -5.06
C ASN A 644 26.93 12.99 -5.80
N SER A 645 27.01 13.00 -7.13
CA SER A 645 26.76 14.20 -7.93
C SER A 645 25.34 14.74 -7.79
N ARG A 646 24.39 13.86 -7.43
CA ARG A 646 22.98 14.16 -7.15
C ARG A 646 22.72 14.51 -5.67
N ARG A 647 23.71 14.95 -4.94
CA ARG A 647 23.64 15.26 -3.51
C ARG A 647 23.24 14.02 -2.66
N GLY A 648 23.46 12.82 -3.18
CA GLY A 648 23.17 11.58 -2.48
C GLY A 648 24.16 11.31 -1.37
N MET A 649 23.68 10.79 -0.25
CA MET A 649 24.49 10.27 0.85
C MET A 649 24.45 8.75 0.82
N ILE A 650 25.59 8.11 0.55
CA ILE A 650 25.68 6.66 0.56
C ILE A 650 25.50 6.14 1.98
N ALA A 651 24.48 5.34 2.21
CA ALA A 651 24.15 4.76 3.51
C ALA A 651 24.85 3.41 3.73
N SER A 652 24.82 2.53 2.75
CA SER A 652 25.49 1.21 2.80
C SER A 652 25.86 0.71 1.42
N MET A 653 26.80 -0.22 1.40
CA MET A 653 27.17 -0.99 0.22
C MET A 653 27.29 -2.46 0.65
N GLU A 654 26.62 -3.33 -0.06
CA GLU A 654 26.54 -4.76 0.25
C GLU A 654 26.86 -5.59 -0.98
N ASP A 655 27.44 -6.74 -0.74
CA ASP A 655 27.66 -7.75 -1.77
C ASP A 655 26.47 -8.72 -1.78
N ALA A 656 25.74 -8.73 -2.89
CA ALA A 656 24.78 -9.78 -3.18
C ALA A 656 25.31 -10.68 -4.31
N VAL A 657 24.75 -11.87 -4.45
CA VAL A 657 25.26 -12.86 -5.42
C VAL A 657 25.31 -12.28 -6.84
N GLY A 658 26.53 -11.96 -7.30
CA GLY A 658 26.79 -11.44 -8.64
C GLY A 658 26.48 -9.96 -8.89
N VAL A 659 26.06 -9.22 -7.88
CA VAL A 659 25.77 -7.77 -7.97
C VAL A 659 26.19 -7.03 -6.70
N LYS A 660 26.47 -5.74 -6.84
CA LYS A 660 26.65 -4.82 -5.72
C LYS A 660 25.35 -4.08 -5.46
N VAL A 661 24.96 -3.99 -4.20
CA VAL A 661 23.79 -3.24 -3.76
C VAL A 661 24.27 -1.96 -3.08
N ILE A 662 23.91 -0.81 -3.65
CA ILE A 662 24.27 0.51 -3.14
C ILE A 662 23.00 1.15 -2.62
N ARG A 663 22.98 1.50 -1.34
CA ARG A 663 21.88 2.27 -0.74
C ARG A 663 22.34 3.69 -0.46
N ALA A 664 21.50 4.63 -0.85
CA ALA A 664 21.79 6.05 -0.68
C ALA A 664 20.52 6.83 -0.40
N ASN A 665 20.64 7.90 0.37
CA ASN A 665 19.60 8.88 0.57
C ASN A 665 19.83 10.04 -0.39
N VAL A 666 18.90 10.27 -1.33
CA VAL A 666 19.05 11.26 -2.40
C VAL A 666 17.82 12.16 -2.44
N PRO A 667 17.99 13.51 -2.54
CA PRO A 667 16.86 14.40 -2.73
C PRO A 667 16.04 14.05 -3.97
N LEU A 668 14.72 14.06 -3.87
CA LEU A 668 13.82 13.72 -4.98
C LEU A 668 14.08 14.60 -6.21
N SER A 669 14.36 15.89 -6.00
CA SER A 669 14.67 16.84 -7.09
C SER A 669 15.81 16.39 -8.00
N GLU A 670 16.74 15.61 -7.46
CA GLU A 670 17.91 15.11 -8.19
C GLU A 670 17.67 13.74 -8.86
N MET A 671 16.55 13.11 -8.56
CA MET A 671 16.23 11.78 -9.08
C MET A 671 15.45 11.80 -10.39
N PHE A 672 14.92 12.96 -10.81
CA PHE A 672 14.24 13.04 -12.09
C PHE A 672 15.15 12.67 -13.26
N GLY A 673 14.67 11.77 -14.12
CA GLY A 673 15.43 11.27 -15.25
C GLY A 673 16.55 10.28 -14.90
N TYR A 674 16.74 9.93 -13.61
CA TYR A 674 17.80 9.03 -13.15
C TYR A 674 17.82 7.69 -13.85
N VAL A 675 16.65 7.13 -14.17
CA VAL A 675 16.54 5.84 -14.89
C VAL A 675 17.28 5.87 -16.24
N GLY A 676 17.17 6.98 -16.97
CA GLY A 676 17.86 7.17 -18.25
C GLY A 676 19.38 7.23 -18.08
N ASP A 677 19.84 8.00 -17.10
CA ASP A 677 21.27 8.16 -16.81
C ASP A 677 21.88 6.85 -16.29
N LEU A 678 21.18 6.14 -15.40
CA LEU A 678 21.61 4.86 -14.88
C LEU A 678 21.76 3.81 -16.01
N ARG A 679 20.75 3.70 -16.88
CA ARG A 679 20.79 2.79 -18.04
C ARG A 679 21.92 3.13 -18.99
N SER A 680 22.14 4.41 -19.25
CA SER A 680 23.24 4.87 -20.13
C SER A 680 24.61 4.51 -19.55
N LYS A 681 24.83 4.72 -18.25
CA LYS A 681 26.10 4.46 -17.57
C LYS A 681 26.38 2.96 -17.34
N THR A 682 25.34 2.15 -17.21
CA THR A 682 25.46 0.73 -16.87
C THR A 682 25.07 -0.20 -18.02
N GLN A 683 24.92 0.34 -19.24
CA GLN A 683 24.48 -0.40 -20.42
C GLN A 683 23.16 -1.17 -20.20
N GLY A 684 22.27 -0.60 -19.38
CA GLY A 684 20.98 -1.20 -19.03
C GLY A 684 21.08 -2.35 -18.01
N ARG A 685 22.25 -2.62 -17.43
CA ARG A 685 22.49 -3.77 -16.53
C ARG A 685 22.24 -3.47 -15.06
N ALA A 686 22.08 -2.21 -14.69
CA ALA A 686 21.67 -1.82 -13.34
C ALA A 686 20.19 -1.54 -13.27
N VAL A 687 19.63 -1.86 -12.12
CA VAL A 687 18.24 -1.50 -11.73
C VAL A 687 18.27 -0.70 -10.46
N TYR A 688 17.28 0.14 -10.27
CA TYR A 688 17.12 0.89 -9.02
C TYR A 688 15.67 0.85 -8.55
N SER A 689 15.49 1.04 -7.27
CA SER A 689 14.23 1.38 -6.63
C SER A 689 14.42 2.57 -5.71
N MET A 690 13.38 3.34 -5.48
CA MET A 690 13.38 4.41 -4.50
C MET A 690 12.06 4.45 -3.75
N THR A 691 12.14 4.77 -2.47
CA THR A 691 11.00 4.97 -1.58
C THR A 691 11.20 6.29 -0.85
N PHE A 692 10.10 6.93 -0.47
CA PHE A 692 10.20 8.10 0.39
C PHE A 692 10.82 7.70 1.74
N ASP A 693 11.82 8.45 2.18
CA ASP A 693 12.49 8.23 3.46
C ASP A 693 12.07 9.30 4.48
N SER A 694 12.39 10.54 4.17
CA SER A 694 12.20 11.65 5.11
C SER A 694 12.21 12.99 4.40
N TYR A 695 11.92 14.06 5.15
CA TYR A 695 12.21 15.42 4.74
C TYR A 695 13.52 15.87 5.36
N ALA A 696 14.40 16.45 4.54
CA ALA A 696 15.68 17.02 4.99
C ALA A 696 15.80 18.48 4.59
N GLU A 697 16.63 19.21 5.31
CA GLU A 697 16.85 20.62 5.03
C GLU A 697 17.59 20.83 3.72
N VAL A 698 17.06 21.73 2.90
CA VAL A 698 17.68 22.15 1.64
C VAL A 698 18.94 22.98 1.92
N PRO A 699 20.09 22.70 1.29
CA PRO A 699 21.25 23.52 1.38
C PRO A 699 20.95 24.99 1.03
N LYS A 700 21.55 25.94 1.76
CA LYS A 700 21.20 27.36 1.68
C LYS A 700 21.25 27.94 0.25
N ASN A 701 22.27 27.59 -0.53
CA ASN A 701 22.40 28.02 -1.92
C ASN A 701 21.24 27.55 -2.80
N VAL A 702 20.83 26.28 -2.63
CA VAL A 702 19.70 25.68 -3.39
C VAL A 702 18.37 26.27 -2.90
N ALA A 703 18.22 26.45 -1.57
CA ALA A 703 17.03 27.07 -1.01
C ALA A 703 16.81 28.49 -1.52
N ASP A 704 17.90 29.31 -1.59
CA ASP A 704 17.84 30.67 -2.09
C ASP A 704 17.38 30.69 -3.57
N GLU A 705 17.84 29.76 -4.42
CA GLU A 705 17.39 29.63 -5.81
C GLU A 705 15.91 29.25 -5.92
N ILE A 706 15.46 28.30 -5.10
CA ILE A 706 14.05 27.87 -5.07
C ILE A 706 13.16 29.04 -4.63
N ILE A 707 13.54 29.73 -3.56
CA ILE A 707 12.76 30.86 -3.03
C ILE A 707 12.71 32.00 -4.06
N ALA A 708 13.82 32.30 -4.73
CA ALA A 708 13.87 33.32 -5.77
C ALA A 708 12.93 32.96 -6.93
N LYS A 709 13.00 31.71 -7.40
CA LYS A 709 12.14 31.22 -8.49
C LYS A 709 10.65 31.30 -8.15
N VAL A 710 10.26 30.95 -6.92
CA VAL A 710 8.86 30.99 -6.49
C VAL A 710 8.37 32.43 -6.32
N ARG A 711 9.24 33.34 -5.89
CA ARG A 711 8.90 34.77 -5.71
C ARG A 711 8.93 35.58 -7.03
N GLY A 712 9.27 34.93 -8.15
CA GLY A 712 9.34 35.58 -9.46
C GLY A 712 10.53 36.57 -9.60
N ALA A 713 11.62 36.33 -8.88
CA ALA A 713 12.82 37.15 -8.91
C ALA A 713 13.92 36.58 -9.80
#